data_f15258fe298d21a1e5ed3116984d380e
#
_entry.id   f15258fe298d21a1e5ed3116984d380e
#
_cell.length_a   1.000
_cell.length_b   1.000
_cell.length_c   1.000
_cell.angle_alpha   90.00
_cell.angle_beta   90.00
_cell.angle_gamma   90.00
#
_symmetry.space_group_name_H-M   'P 1'
#
loop_
_entity.id
_entity.type
_entity.pdbx_description
1 polymer ?
#
loop_
_entity_poly.entity_id
_entity_poly.type
_entity_poly.pdbx_seq_one_letter_code
_entity_poly.pdbx_strand_id
1 'polypeptide(L)'
;MEHTLSFKLLGTPTIKVDGNIKIFSFSKINALLYYMVINKQISRDEIAGILWPSKDEKSAKKNLRNTIYQANRSLGGEFIVSPNKSILTFNSDLIIESDTYRFEKDAYAHLEDYRDEFLKGSYLKDSDLFDAWLTKMRNLYEHQFIECCYQKVAEDISFHAVADVEKNIRKLIAIDEFDERNYQLLMQFYIENHRNGKAIETYYELVETLRDELGIEPSEETKQLYQRTLQIANQKQRVSQKKHANHFYGRSNEVERLELNLANLKQKKPFQSVLVTGDLGVGKSSLCQLVIENIQYPYELFKVTCYKTEQEHCLRPWRELLQQIIHLLQREKLAEVSQWQQTFSQQFPFFNDLIAQRVLRSIDSVELNFLAQCISEALQQLGKITPVVIFIENLQWMDRTSIRLLTSLILHNPHRDIIFIMTLQSSFRKEIQDFIVSVRRYEKIITLKLLPFQDFEVRAFCEKQLPNHTFQTSTIDFIMRESEGVPLYISEYLNQLEESNTLERLTQNIKDKLSLQFVNLLPVEVELIDLISFFQKLAFMSVLIELVDGQKAEVYKALDNLIKQGLINENIYLDEVCFSFKHNKMKQFIYAQQSDMKLRVIHEKIAVLLEQKLNEAKNDSELLAAIGYHYRQAHQELKSLDYELSHHQLFLRIQHELFPIYHQEHLASRELVRREAPNELEKFKEIGARLKEIEGQYAEDSTYQLLLVRFLYLEGRFFINSGDYNRGIENIQRVIVKAKDFHLTTYLLRGYRQMIYYYIQTDNATDMAHYIDLAMDVAITANNNESIGILLRLKGLYHLMIGDLDQAESYIQESITIFNIANRFDEKYNSNIAAAYDYLAEIQRLRSNYEQSIKLQQKAINLCEGNNLVTSLAIFYVDMGITLYAKKDYDQAETYFLKANEYFEVTTSLWKRVQLNAYLTLIYLHKKDYGKVIEFIEKTSCYQNQLANPRDSGLVYFIKALVKEKCLNERHANLQLNHLVKEDLSYYLTKAMDNLSQYRDRYELQVLKEFFHVNL
;
A
#
# COMPACT_ATOMS: atom_id res chain seq x y z
N MET A 1 -15.18 47.00 -28.32
CA MET A 1 -15.03 45.63 -27.80
C MET A 1 -16.41 45.23 -27.34
N GLU A 2 -16.89 44.11 -27.85
CA GLU A 2 -18.17 43.55 -27.38
C GLU A 2 -17.92 43.02 -25.97
N HIS A 3 -18.62 43.53 -24.95
CA HIS A 3 -18.54 43.04 -23.60
C HIS A 3 -19.46 41.83 -23.41
N THR A 4 -18.98 40.78 -22.72
CA THR A 4 -19.78 39.60 -22.42
C THR A 4 -20.26 39.65 -20.97
N LEU A 5 -21.57 39.55 -20.77
CA LEU A 5 -22.21 39.46 -19.46
C LEU A 5 -22.80 38.06 -19.27
N SER A 6 -22.20 37.27 -18.41
CA SER A 6 -22.56 35.85 -18.19
C SER A 6 -23.19 35.66 -16.81
N PHE A 7 -24.32 34.96 -16.79
CA PHE A 7 -25.09 34.64 -15.60
C PHE A 7 -25.17 33.14 -15.39
N LYS A 8 -24.95 32.73 -14.15
CA LYS A 8 -25.28 31.37 -13.66
C LYS A 8 -26.30 31.54 -12.57
N LEU A 9 -27.54 31.12 -12.83
CA LEU A 9 -28.70 31.38 -11.98
C LEU A 9 -29.37 30.08 -11.48
N LEU A 10 -29.12 28.92 -12.11
CA LEU A 10 -29.62 27.62 -11.69
C LEU A 10 -28.70 27.02 -10.62
N GLY A 11 -28.91 27.43 -9.38
CA GLY A 11 -28.11 27.22 -8.17
C GLY A 11 -27.66 28.52 -7.54
N THR A 12 -26.55 28.55 -6.80
CA THR A 12 -25.99 29.78 -6.20
C THR A 12 -25.62 30.79 -7.30
N PRO A 13 -26.26 31.98 -7.31
CA PRO A 13 -26.16 32.89 -8.43
C PRO A 13 -24.78 33.54 -8.53
N THR A 14 -24.26 33.60 -9.76
CA THR A 14 -23.01 34.31 -10.06
C THR A 14 -23.14 35.13 -11.32
N ILE A 15 -22.59 36.37 -11.30
CA ILE A 15 -22.56 37.29 -12.44
C ILE A 15 -21.09 37.51 -12.82
N LYS A 16 -20.77 37.39 -14.11
CA LYS A 16 -19.43 37.66 -14.63
C LYS A 16 -19.50 38.69 -15.76
N VAL A 17 -18.50 39.58 -15.78
CA VAL A 17 -18.28 40.51 -16.89
C VAL A 17 -16.92 40.19 -17.48
N ASP A 18 -16.87 39.89 -18.76
CA ASP A 18 -15.66 39.46 -19.47
C ASP A 18 -14.87 38.37 -18.73
N GLY A 19 -15.59 37.36 -18.22
CA GLY A 19 -15.04 36.22 -17.48
C GLY A 19 -14.76 36.46 -15.97
N ASN A 20 -14.75 37.72 -15.52
CA ASN A 20 -14.46 38.06 -14.11
C ASN A 20 -15.74 38.15 -13.26
N ILE A 21 -15.73 37.51 -12.08
CA ILE A 21 -16.86 37.57 -11.15
C ILE A 21 -17.06 38.99 -10.64
N LYS A 22 -18.31 39.48 -10.68
CA LYS A 22 -18.72 40.77 -10.12
C LYS A 22 -19.61 40.53 -8.91
N ILE A 23 -19.27 41.22 -7.81
CA ILE A 23 -20.03 41.22 -6.57
C ILE A 23 -20.56 42.64 -6.37
N PHE A 24 -21.86 42.74 -6.10
CA PHE A 24 -22.55 44.02 -5.88
C PHE A 24 -22.87 44.21 -4.41
N SER A 25 -22.59 45.36 -3.87
CA SER A 25 -22.84 45.69 -2.45
C SER A 25 -24.33 45.91 -2.12
N PHE A 26 -25.19 46.08 -3.13
CA PHE A 26 -26.63 46.27 -2.94
C PHE A 26 -27.43 45.13 -3.52
N SER A 27 -28.17 44.37 -2.68
CA SER A 27 -29.00 43.22 -3.09
C SER A 27 -30.03 43.57 -4.18
N LYS A 28 -30.53 44.82 -4.24
CA LYS A 28 -31.49 45.29 -5.26
C LYS A 28 -30.86 45.46 -6.65
N ILE A 29 -29.54 45.60 -6.78
CA ILE A 29 -28.87 45.57 -8.07
C ILE A 29 -28.90 44.11 -8.60
N ASN A 30 -28.57 43.17 -7.76
CA ASN A 30 -28.64 41.74 -8.14
C ASN A 30 -30.07 41.37 -8.56
N ALA A 31 -31.08 41.73 -7.76
CA ALA A 31 -32.48 41.42 -8.06
C ALA A 31 -32.93 42.05 -9.38
N LEU A 32 -32.52 43.29 -9.68
CA LEU A 32 -32.79 43.97 -10.96
C LEU A 32 -32.16 43.17 -12.13
N LEU A 33 -30.89 42.80 -12.02
CA LEU A 33 -30.17 42.10 -13.08
C LEU A 33 -30.76 40.69 -13.29
N TYR A 34 -31.11 39.97 -12.23
CA TYR A 34 -31.73 38.66 -12.35
C TYR A 34 -33.10 38.73 -13.00
N TYR A 35 -33.92 39.72 -12.60
CA TYR A 35 -35.21 39.94 -13.21
C TYR A 35 -35.14 40.31 -14.69
N MET A 36 -34.14 41.14 -15.04
CA MET A 36 -33.89 41.57 -16.43
C MET A 36 -33.43 40.41 -17.34
N VAL A 37 -32.59 39.51 -16.83
CA VAL A 37 -32.12 38.35 -17.62
C VAL A 37 -33.27 37.45 -17.98
N ILE A 38 -34.14 37.16 -17.04
CA ILE A 38 -35.29 36.26 -17.30
C ILE A 38 -36.32 36.92 -18.20
N ASN A 39 -36.69 38.17 -17.96
CA ASN A 39 -37.80 38.81 -18.65
C ASN A 39 -37.36 39.59 -19.90
N LYS A 40 -36.04 39.75 -20.17
CA LYS A 40 -35.39 40.41 -21.32
C LYS A 40 -35.74 41.90 -21.48
N GLN A 41 -37.03 42.26 -21.50
CA GLN A 41 -37.54 43.63 -21.53
C GLN A 41 -38.54 43.79 -20.38
N ILE A 42 -38.37 44.82 -19.58
CA ILE A 42 -39.18 45.02 -18.38
C ILE A 42 -39.73 46.46 -18.34
N SER A 43 -40.94 46.61 -17.80
CA SER A 43 -41.53 47.95 -17.55
C SER A 43 -40.82 48.59 -16.35
N ARG A 44 -40.47 49.87 -16.46
CA ARG A 44 -39.87 50.65 -15.37
C ARG A 44 -40.80 50.77 -14.19
N ASP A 45 -42.12 50.88 -14.44
CA ASP A 45 -43.14 51.00 -13.41
C ASP A 45 -43.34 49.67 -12.67
N GLU A 46 -43.37 48.58 -13.43
CA GLU A 46 -43.45 47.26 -12.86
C GLU A 46 -42.28 46.92 -11.98
N ILE A 47 -41.05 47.04 -12.44
CA ILE A 47 -39.85 46.67 -11.65
C ILE A 47 -39.66 47.64 -10.46
N ALA A 48 -40.03 48.88 -10.58
CA ALA A 48 -40.01 49.82 -9.44
C ALA A 48 -41.01 49.39 -8.34
N GLY A 49 -42.23 48.95 -8.73
CA GLY A 49 -43.22 48.40 -7.80
C GLY A 49 -42.75 47.09 -7.17
N ILE A 50 -42.13 46.20 -7.92
CA ILE A 50 -41.60 44.92 -7.41
C ILE A 50 -40.45 45.14 -6.41
N LEU A 51 -39.48 46.04 -6.72
CA LEU A 51 -38.31 46.21 -5.85
C LEU A 51 -38.54 47.16 -4.66
N TRP A 52 -39.56 48.06 -4.71
CA TRP A 52 -39.90 48.97 -3.62
C TRP A 52 -41.40 49.07 -3.39
N PRO A 53 -42.10 47.97 -3.05
CA PRO A 53 -43.58 47.95 -2.89
C PRO A 53 -44.07 48.86 -1.77
N SER A 54 -43.24 49.12 -0.77
CA SER A 54 -43.59 49.99 0.36
C SER A 54 -43.38 51.50 0.12
N LYS A 55 -42.90 51.91 -1.06
CA LYS A 55 -42.62 53.30 -1.42
C LYS A 55 -43.67 53.85 -2.38
N ASP A 56 -43.91 55.16 -2.28
CA ASP A 56 -44.74 55.86 -3.28
C ASP A 56 -44.04 55.80 -4.68
N GLU A 57 -44.84 55.89 -5.71
CA GLU A 57 -44.41 55.68 -7.10
C GLU A 57 -43.25 56.60 -7.52
N LYS A 58 -43.26 57.91 -7.10
CA LYS A 58 -42.20 58.85 -7.36
C LYS A 58 -40.86 58.46 -6.72
N SER A 59 -40.93 58.01 -5.46
CA SER A 59 -39.75 57.55 -4.68
C SER A 59 -39.22 56.21 -5.18
N ALA A 60 -40.07 55.28 -5.56
CA ALA A 60 -39.69 54.01 -6.17
C ALA A 60 -38.96 54.22 -7.51
N LYS A 61 -39.48 55.11 -8.37
CA LYS A 61 -38.85 55.45 -9.66
C LYS A 61 -37.52 56.18 -9.48
N LYS A 62 -37.38 57.01 -8.41
CA LYS A 62 -36.12 57.67 -8.08
C LYS A 62 -35.09 56.63 -7.62
N ASN A 63 -35.46 55.72 -6.77
CA ASN A 63 -34.62 54.60 -6.29
C ASN A 63 -34.17 53.67 -7.46
N LEU A 64 -35.10 53.33 -8.33
CA LEU A 64 -34.76 52.56 -9.53
C LEU A 64 -33.71 53.25 -10.41
N ARG A 65 -33.83 54.56 -10.63
CA ARG A 65 -32.86 55.35 -11.38
C ARG A 65 -31.45 55.31 -10.75
N ASN A 66 -31.39 55.43 -9.44
CA ASN A 66 -30.13 55.33 -8.69
C ASN A 66 -29.54 53.92 -8.78
N THR A 67 -30.38 52.90 -8.68
CA THR A 67 -29.95 51.48 -8.79
C THR A 67 -29.39 51.19 -10.18
N ILE A 68 -30.04 51.66 -11.25
CA ILE A 68 -29.55 51.51 -12.63
C ILE A 68 -28.19 52.23 -12.79
N TYR A 69 -28.08 53.48 -12.27
CA TYR A 69 -26.81 54.20 -12.33
C TYR A 69 -25.68 53.46 -11.60
N GLN A 70 -25.96 52.96 -10.39
CA GLN A 70 -24.97 52.22 -9.62
C GLN A 70 -24.63 50.85 -10.28
N ALA A 71 -25.61 50.16 -10.87
CA ALA A 71 -25.39 48.95 -11.63
C ALA A 71 -24.43 49.17 -12.82
N ASN A 72 -24.74 50.15 -13.66
CA ASN A 72 -23.92 50.51 -14.80
C ASN A 72 -22.50 50.96 -14.39
N ARG A 73 -22.38 51.76 -13.32
CA ARG A 73 -21.06 52.14 -12.77
C ARG A 73 -20.26 50.94 -12.26
N SER A 74 -20.92 49.97 -11.59
CA SER A 74 -20.25 48.79 -11.07
C SER A 74 -19.87 47.77 -12.17
N LEU A 75 -20.67 47.71 -13.22
CA LEU A 75 -20.41 46.91 -14.41
C LEU A 75 -19.30 47.50 -15.29
N GLY A 76 -19.10 48.82 -15.24
CA GLY A 76 -18.02 49.50 -15.95
C GLY A 76 -18.43 50.11 -17.31
N GLY A 77 -19.75 50.28 -17.57
CA GLY A 77 -20.29 50.81 -18.81
C GLY A 77 -21.81 50.94 -18.80
N GLU A 78 -22.39 51.34 -19.89
CA GLU A 78 -23.88 51.41 -20.07
C GLU A 78 -24.43 50.04 -20.44
N PHE A 79 -24.52 49.16 -19.48
CA PHE A 79 -25.06 47.77 -19.65
C PHE A 79 -26.57 47.73 -19.62
N ILE A 80 -27.19 48.59 -18.80
CA ILE A 80 -28.65 48.73 -18.70
C ILE A 80 -29.06 50.02 -19.38
N VAL A 81 -29.88 49.96 -20.40
CA VAL A 81 -30.34 51.05 -21.20
C VAL A 81 -31.88 51.18 -21.20
N SER A 82 -32.37 52.35 -21.55
CA SER A 82 -33.80 52.63 -21.69
C SER A 82 -34.10 53.06 -23.13
N PRO A 83 -34.53 52.15 -24.01
CA PRO A 83 -34.86 52.52 -25.40
C PRO A 83 -35.97 53.57 -25.48
N ASN A 84 -36.85 53.60 -24.48
CA ASN A 84 -37.88 54.61 -24.30
C ASN A 84 -38.10 54.92 -22.81
N LYS A 85 -38.95 55.85 -22.47
CA LYS A 85 -39.18 56.31 -21.09
C LYS A 85 -39.81 55.26 -20.17
N SER A 86 -40.36 54.18 -20.70
CA SER A 86 -41.13 53.17 -19.97
C SER A 86 -40.47 51.79 -19.87
N ILE A 87 -39.49 51.51 -20.72
CA ILE A 87 -38.89 50.17 -20.83
C ILE A 87 -37.42 50.18 -20.42
N LEU A 88 -36.94 49.12 -19.76
CA LEU A 88 -35.56 48.79 -19.48
C LEU A 88 -35.17 47.52 -20.25
N THR A 89 -33.97 47.53 -20.79
CA THR A 89 -33.35 46.37 -21.46
C THR A 89 -31.85 46.44 -21.30
N PHE A 90 -31.17 45.34 -21.56
CA PHE A 90 -29.72 45.34 -21.70
C PHE A 90 -29.34 46.06 -23.03
N ASN A 91 -28.15 46.64 -23.07
CA ASN A 91 -27.63 47.22 -24.27
C ASN A 91 -27.47 46.15 -25.36
N SER A 92 -27.89 46.48 -26.59
CA SER A 92 -27.84 45.59 -27.76
C SER A 92 -26.41 45.16 -28.17
N ASP A 93 -25.40 45.96 -27.76
CA ASP A 93 -24.00 45.69 -28.07
C ASP A 93 -23.34 44.71 -27.07
N LEU A 94 -24.11 44.14 -26.12
CA LEU A 94 -23.65 43.17 -25.16
C LEU A 94 -24.02 41.74 -25.60
N ILE A 95 -23.07 40.84 -25.42
CA ILE A 95 -23.35 39.40 -25.48
C ILE A 95 -23.80 38.94 -24.10
N ILE A 96 -25.04 38.48 -24.00
CA ILE A 96 -25.64 38.00 -22.76
C ILE A 96 -25.74 36.49 -22.81
N GLU A 97 -25.03 35.84 -21.92
CA GLU A 97 -25.06 34.39 -21.71
C GLU A 97 -25.73 34.06 -20.39
N SER A 98 -26.65 33.10 -20.38
CA SER A 98 -27.24 32.57 -19.15
C SER A 98 -27.45 31.07 -19.25
N ASP A 99 -27.20 30.38 -18.11
CA ASP A 99 -27.57 28.95 -17.97
C ASP A 99 -29.09 28.78 -18.13
N THR A 100 -29.90 29.72 -17.66
CA THR A 100 -31.36 29.72 -17.88
C THR A 100 -31.75 29.73 -19.34
N TYR A 101 -31.04 30.50 -20.19
CA TYR A 101 -31.34 30.57 -21.62
C TYR A 101 -31.07 29.24 -22.34
N ARG A 102 -29.97 28.55 -21.97
CA ARG A 102 -29.66 27.26 -22.50
C ARG A 102 -30.66 26.22 -22.04
N PHE A 103 -30.99 26.25 -20.75
CA PHE A 103 -31.97 25.36 -20.13
C PHE A 103 -33.37 25.57 -20.71
N GLU A 104 -33.84 26.79 -20.88
CA GLU A 104 -35.16 27.10 -21.53
C GLU A 104 -35.22 26.64 -22.98
N LYS A 105 -34.11 26.71 -23.69
CA LYS A 105 -34.04 26.30 -25.12
C LYS A 105 -34.08 24.78 -25.26
N ASP A 106 -33.39 24.07 -24.45
CA ASP A 106 -33.33 22.61 -24.43
C ASP A 106 -32.90 22.10 -23.07
N ALA A 107 -33.88 21.93 -22.19
CA ALA A 107 -33.64 21.45 -20.81
C ALA A 107 -33.08 20.04 -20.78
N TYR A 108 -33.44 19.21 -21.76
CA TYR A 108 -32.97 17.83 -21.84
C TYR A 108 -31.48 17.76 -22.16
N ALA A 109 -30.98 18.53 -23.09
CA ALA A 109 -29.56 18.59 -23.46
C ALA A 109 -28.69 19.28 -22.37
N HIS A 110 -29.29 20.12 -21.52
CA HIS A 110 -28.60 20.97 -20.56
C HIS A 110 -28.97 20.69 -19.09
N LEU A 111 -29.32 19.45 -18.75
CA LEU A 111 -29.64 19.02 -17.38
C LEU A 111 -28.53 19.31 -16.37
N GLU A 112 -27.28 19.35 -16.81
CA GLU A 112 -26.15 19.67 -15.93
C GLU A 112 -26.05 21.15 -15.53
N ASP A 113 -26.74 22.05 -16.27
CA ASP A 113 -26.80 23.46 -15.90
C ASP A 113 -27.70 23.69 -14.68
N TYR A 114 -28.67 22.77 -14.42
CA TYR A 114 -29.48 22.78 -13.18
C TYR A 114 -28.69 22.12 -12.04
N ARG A 115 -28.06 22.96 -11.21
CA ARG A 115 -27.22 22.48 -10.08
C ARG A 115 -27.98 22.44 -8.79
N ASP A 116 -28.94 23.37 -8.61
CA ASP A 116 -29.74 23.54 -7.43
C ASP A 116 -30.92 24.48 -7.76
N GLU A 117 -31.77 24.81 -6.79
CA GLU A 117 -32.89 25.70 -6.97
C GLU A 117 -32.47 27.03 -7.60
N PHE A 118 -33.32 27.61 -8.43
CA PHE A 118 -33.08 28.88 -9.07
C PHE A 118 -32.79 29.97 -8.04
N LEU A 119 -31.68 30.69 -8.18
CA LEU A 119 -31.21 31.74 -7.27
C LEU A 119 -31.09 31.25 -5.80
N LYS A 120 -30.51 30.10 -5.59
CA LYS A 120 -30.34 29.52 -4.23
C LYS A 120 -29.73 30.50 -3.25
N GLY A 121 -30.37 30.66 -2.09
CA GLY A 121 -29.91 31.56 -1.03
C GLY A 121 -30.12 33.06 -1.30
N SER A 122 -30.78 33.44 -2.41
CA SER A 122 -31.16 34.81 -2.69
C SER A 122 -32.45 35.17 -1.96
N TYR A 123 -32.41 36.24 -1.18
CA TYR A 123 -33.56 36.81 -0.48
C TYR A 123 -33.50 38.33 -0.63
N LEU A 124 -34.63 38.95 -0.87
CA LEU A 124 -34.75 40.42 -0.97
C LEU A 124 -35.61 40.96 0.15
N LYS A 125 -34.99 41.66 1.08
CA LYS A 125 -35.74 42.26 2.22
C LYS A 125 -36.72 43.31 1.72
N ASP A 126 -37.95 43.30 2.31
CA ASP A 126 -39.01 44.25 2.01
C ASP A 126 -39.53 44.22 0.55
N SER A 127 -39.63 43.01 -0.07
CA SER A 127 -40.10 42.87 -1.45
C SER A 127 -40.85 41.55 -1.68
N ASP A 128 -42.07 41.43 -1.13
CA ASP A 128 -42.91 40.24 -1.24
C ASP A 128 -43.25 39.89 -2.70
N LEU A 129 -43.34 40.87 -3.60
CA LEU A 129 -43.60 40.65 -5.02
C LEU A 129 -42.43 40.01 -5.73
N PHE A 130 -41.20 40.36 -5.34
CA PHE A 130 -40.00 39.72 -5.87
C PHE A 130 -39.89 38.26 -5.43
N ASP A 131 -40.19 38.02 -4.14
CA ASP A 131 -40.14 36.67 -3.57
C ASP A 131 -41.25 35.79 -4.17
N ALA A 132 -42.45 36.34 -4.46
CA ALA A 132 -43.50 35.63 -5.19
C ALA A 132 -43.08 35.27 -6.63
N TRP A 133 -42.41 36.19 -7.33
CA TRP A 133 -41.84 35.92 -8.63
C TRP A 133 -40.73 34.86 -8.57
N LEU A 134 -39.83 34.99 -7.59
CA LEU A 134 -38.75 34.04 -7.36
C LEU A 134 -39.28 32.62 -7.14
N THR A 135 -40.28 32.47 -6.27
CA THR A 135 -40.98 31.19 -6.01
C THR A 135 -41.61 30.61 -7.29
N LYS A 136 -42.27 31.46 -8.08
CA LYS A 136 -42.81 31.02 -9.37
C LYS A 136 -41.76 30.51 -10.32
N MET A 137 -40.60 31.19 -10.41
CA MET A 137 -39.52 30.79 -11.31
C MET A 137 -38.81 29.52 -10.78
N ARG A 138 -38.62 29.37 -9.48
CA ARG A 138 -38.14 28.13 -8.85
C ARG A 138 -38.99 26.94 -9.26
N ASN A 139 -40.27 27.01 -9.01
CA ASN A 139 -41.21 25.92 -9.35
C ASN A 139 -41.21 25.62 -10.86
N LEU A 140 -41.11 26.64 -11.72
CA LEU A 140 -41.06 26.43 -13.16
C LEU A 140 -39.80 25.64 -13.61
N TYR A 141 -38.59 26.07 -13.19
CA TYR A 141 -37.33 25.40 -13.57
C TYR A 141 -37.19 24.02 -12.92
N GLU A 142 -37.67 23.89 -11.70
CA GLU A 142 -37.70 22.61 -10.99
C GLU A 142 -38.60 21.60 -11.70
N HIS A 143 -39.79 21.99 -12.07
CA HIS A 143 -40.73 21.12 -12.80
C HIS A 143 -40.17 20.71 -14.17
N GLN A 144 -39.58 21.65 -14.94
CA GLN A 144 -38.94 21.33 -16.19
C GLN A 144 -37.74 20.38 -16.00
N PHE A 145 -36.94 20.58 -14.95
CA PHE A 145 -35.81 19.69 -14.63
C PHE A 145 -36.30 18.28 -14.29
N ILE A 146 -37.33 18.16 -13.45
CA ILE A 146 -37.89 16.87 -13.04
C ILE A 146 -38.41 16.10 -14.28
N GLU A 147 -39.21 16.73 -15.13
CA GLU A 147 -39.72 16.09 -16.34
C GLU A 147 -38.63 15.61 -17.31
N CYS A 148 -37.65 16.46 -17.58
CA CYS A 148 -36.52 16.10 -18.46
C CYS A 148 -35.61 15.04 -17.81
N CYS A 149 -35.47 15.07 -16.49
CA CYS A 149 -34.68 14.09 -15.76
C CYS A 149 -35.31 12.69 -15.83
N TYR A 150 -36.63 12.57 -15.67
CA TYR A 150 -37.33 11.30 -15.85
C TYR A 150 -37.22 10.76 -17.27
N GLN A 151 -37.34 11.62 -18.32
CA GLN A 151 -37.16 11.21 -19.69
C GLN A 151 -35.75 10.68 -19.93
N LYS A 152 -34.74 11.40 -19.44
CA LYS A 152 -33.35 11.00 -19.61
C LYS A 152 -33.01 9.71 -18.88
N VAL A 153 -33.51 9.53 -17.64
CA VAL A 153 -33.37 8.28 -16.90
C VAL A 153 -33.97 7.10 -17.65
N ALA A 154 -35.15 7.27 -18.24
CA ALA A 154 -35.82 6.22 -19.00
C ALA A 154 -35.03 5.82 -20.28
N GLU A 155 -34.39 6.78 -20.96
CA GLU A 155 -33.54 6.53 -22.12
C GLU A 155 -32.21 5.92 -21.74
N ASP A 156 -31.52 6.46 -20.72
CA ASP A 156 -30.21 6.01 -20.24
C ASP A 156 -30.26 4.57 -19.69
N ILE A 157 -31.37 4.16 -19.08
CA ILE A 157 -31.63 2.76 -18.69
C ILE A 157 -31.59 1.87 -19.94
N SER A 158 -32.18 2.30 -21.05
CA SER A 158 -32.20 1.53 -22.29
C SER A 158 -30.83 1.42 -22.97
N PHE A 159 -29.93 2.37 -22.74
CA PHE A 159 -28.58 2.44 -23.34
C PHE A 159 -27.44 1.97 -22.41
N HIS A 160 -27.73 1.50 -21.18
CA HIS A 160 -26.75 0.99 -20.18
C HIS A 160 -25.71 2.03 -19.68
N ALA A 161 -26.05 3.31 -19.65
CA ALA A 161 -25.19 4.38 -19.13
C ALA A 161 -25.25 4.47 -17.59
N VAL A 162 -24.63 3.54 -16.90
CA VAL A 162 -24.82 3.24 -15.47
C VAL A 162 -24.52 4.40 -14.52
N ALA A 163 -23.49 5.22 -14.79
CA ALA A 163 -23.07 6.27 -13.87
C ALA A 163 -23.98 7.49 -13.85
N ASP A 164 -24.55 7.86 -15.00
CA ASP A 164 -25.38 9.05 -15.14
C ASP A 164 -26.81 8.80 -14.65
N VAL A 165 -27.34 7.57 -14.79
CA VAL A 165 -28.65 7.17 -14.27
C VAL A 165 -28.69 7.31 -12.74
N GLU A 166 -27.75 6.73 -12.02
CA GLU A 166 -27.68 6.80 -10.54
C GLU A 166 -27.64 8.26 -10.06
N LYS A 167 -26.79 9.08 -10.71
CA LYS A 167 -26.63 10.51 -10.38
C LYS A 167 -27.94 11.31 -10.58
N ASN A 168 -28.63 11.05 -11.69
CA ASN A 168 -29.87 11.77 -12.01
C ASN A 168 -31.04 11.36 -11.09
N ILE A 169 -31.19 10.09 -10.76
CA ILE A 169 -32.22 9.63 -9.83
C ILE A 169 -31.92 10.18 -8.42
N ARG A 170 -30.68 10.21 -7.99
CA ARG A 170 -30.30 10.79 -6.69
C ARG A 170 -30.59 12.28 -6.59
N LYS A 171 -30.52 13.03 -7.71
CA LYS A 171 -30.96 14.43 -7.75
C LYS A 171 -32.47 14.55 -7.60
N LEU A 172 -33.26 13.64 -8.20
CA LEU A 172 -34.72 13.60 -8.02
C LEU A 172 -35.11 13.34 -6.56
N ILE A 173 -34.44 12.40 -5.90
CA ILE A 173 -34.61 12.13 -4.47
C ILE A 173 -34.27 13.37 -3.62
N ALA A 174 -33.19 14.10 -3.95
CA ALA A 174 -32.80 15.30 -3.22
C ALA A 174 -33.77 16.48 -3.38
N ILE A 175 -34.58 16.51 -4.47
CA ILE A 175 -35.63 17.51 -4.69
C ILE A 175 -36.90 17.15 -3.90
N ASP A 176 -37.29 15.88 -3.97
CA ASP A 176 -38.44 15.37 -3.21
C ASP A 176 -38.06 14.02 -2.56
N GLU A 177 -37.69 14.08 -1.30
CA GLU A 177 -37.27 12.93 -0.49
C GLU A 177 -38.43 12.03 -0.05
N PHE A 178 -39.71 12.48 -0.28
CA PHE A 178 -40.90 11.71 0.05
C PHE A 178 -41.52 11.03 -1.18
N ASP A 179 -41.10 11.32 -2.39
CA ASP A 179 -41.63 10.65 -3.57
C ASP A 179 -41.04 9.24 -3.73
N GLU A 180 -41.82 8.24 -3.29
CA GLU A 180 -41.47 6.82 -3.36
C GLU A 180 -41.09 6.35 -4.78
N ARG A 181 -41.61 6.98 -5.84
CA ARG A 181 -41.32 6.61 -7.24
C ARG A 181 -39.85 6.78 -7.56
N ASN A 182 -39.17 7.78 -6.99
CA ASN A 182 -37.75 8.00 -7.19
C ASN A 182 -36.92 6.86 -6.60
N TYR A 183 -37.28 6.40 -5.42
CA TYR A 183 -36.64 5.26 -4.78
C TYR A 183 -36.94 3.94 -5.50
N GLN A 184 -38.20 3.76 -5.97
CA GLN A 184 -38.55 2.58 -6.77
C GLN A 184 -37.72 2.51 -8.06
N LEU A 185 -37.55 3.62 -8.78
CA LEU A 185 -36.69 3.70 -9.96
C LEU A 185 -35.24 3.36 -9.63
N LEU A 186 -34.71 3.87 -8.53
CA LEU A 186 -33.35 3.57 -8.10
C LEU A 186 -33.19 2.09 -7.73
N MET A 187 -34.18 1.52 -7.03
CA MET A 187 -34.19 0.10 -6.71
C MET A 187 -34.25 -0.77 -7.97
N GLN A 188 -35.14 -0.45 -8.93
CA GLN A 188 -35.24 -1.16 -10.22
C GLN A 188 -33.93 -1.09 -10.99
N PHE A 189 -33.33 0.10 -11.11
CA PHE A 189 -32.03 0.29 -11.73
C PHE A 189 -30.94 -0.60 -11.10
N TYR A 190 -30.88 -0.68 -9.77
CA TYR A 190 -29.93 -1.54 -9.09
C TYR A 190 -30.21 -3.04 -9.30
N ILE A 191 -31.50 -3.45 -9.37
CA ILE A 191 -31.88 -4.82 -9.64
C ILE A 191 -31.43 -5.24 -11.05
N GLU A 192 -31.69 -4.42 -12.05
CA GLU A 192 -31.31 -4.67 -13.46
C GLU A 192 -29.79 -4.75 -13.65
N ASN A 193 -29.05 -3.92 -12.93
CA ASN A 193 -27.60 -3.92 -12.90
C ASN A 193 -27.00 -4.93 -11.89
N HIS A 194 -27.82 -5.86 -11.38
CA HIS A 194 -27.40 -6.91 -10.48
C HIS A 194 -26.82 -6.48 -9.13
N ARG A 195 -27.08 -5.25 -8.71
CA ARG A 195 -26.64 -4.64 -7.44
C ARG A 195 -27.72 -4.77 -6.37
N ASN A 196 -28.22 -5.98 -6.12
CA ASN A 196 -29.34 -6.24 -5.23
C ASN A 196 -29.12 -5.70 -3.80
N GLY A 197 -27.86 -5.66 -3.32
CA GLY A 197 -27.53 -5.06 -2.02
C GLY A 197 -27.86 -3.58 -1.95
N LYS A 198 -27.54 -2.81 -3.02
CA LYS A 198 -27.88 -1.38 -3.09
C LYS A 198 -29.38 -1.13 -3.23
N ALA A 199 -30.10 -2.01 -3.91
CA ALA A 199 -31.55 -1.91 -3.99
C ALA A 199 -32.20 -2.10 -2.61
N ILE A 200 -31.69 -3.01 -1.80
CA ILE A 200 -32.12 -3.21 -0.41
C ILE A 200 -31.79 -1.98 0.45
N GLU A 201 -30.59 -1.43 0.31
CA GLU A 201 -30.15 -0.22 1.01
C GLU A 201 -31.08 0.98 0.69
N THR A 202 -31.38 1.20 -0.58
CA THR A 202 -32.30 2.26 -1.04
C THR A 202 -33.70 2.10 -0.45
N TYR A 203 -34.20 0.87 -0.29
CA TYR A 203 -35.47 0.62 0.38
C TYR A 203 -35.45 1.08 1.85
N TYR A 204 -34.34 0.77 2.57
CA TYR A 204 -34.25 1.19 3.98
C TYR A 204 -34.04 2.70 4.13
N GLU A 205 -33.28 3.35 3.20
CA GLU A 205 -33.17 4.80 3.13
C GLU A 205 -34.55 5.46 3.06
N LEU A 206 -35.44 4.97 2.17
CA LEU A 206 -36.81 5.43 2.07
C LEU A 206 -37.61 5.17 3.36
N VAL A 207 -37.50 3.97 3.94
CA VAL A 207 -38.21 3.60 5.17
C VAL A 207 -37.86 4.54 6.33
N GLU A 208 -36.57 4.87 6.47
CA GLU A 208 -36.11 5.82 7.51
C GLU A 208 -36.67 7.23 7.25
N THR A 209 -36.56 7.74 6.00
CA THR A 209 -37.06 9.07 5.64
C THR A 209 -38.55 9.20 5.88
N LEU A 210 -39.38 8.24 5.39
CA LEU A 210 -40.83 8.28 5.57
C LEU A 210 -41.24 8.11 7.03
N ARG A 211 -40.52 7.31 7.77
CA ARG A 211 -40.84 7.04 9.19
C ARG A 211 -40.48 8.21 10.10
N ASP A 212 -39.28 8.79 9.92
CA ASP A 212 -38.76 9.79 10.85
C ASP A 212 -39.39 11.17 10.61
N GLU A 213 -39.72 11.52 9.36
CA GLU A 213 -40.33 12.81 9.03
C GLU A 213 -41.86 12.79 8.94
N LEU A 214 -42.45 11.71 8.39
CA LEU A 214 -43.89 11.65 8.15
C LEU A 214 -44.62 10.63 9.04
N GLY A 215 -43.90 9.70 9.67
CA GLY A 215 -44.49 8.64 10.51
C GLY A 215 -45.32 7.63 9.72
N ILE A 216 -45.13 7.49 8.40
CA ILE A 216 -45.80 6.55 7.50
C ILE A 216 -44.91 5.44 7.04
N GLU A 217 -45.44 4.36 6.50
CA GLU A 217 -44.72 3.27 5.88
C GLU A 217 -44.74 3.38 4.35
N PRO A 218 -43.73 2.80 3.66
CA PRO A 218 -43.74 2.68 2.20
C PRO A 218 -45.01 2.01 1.65
N SER A 219 -45.37 2.36 0.45
CA SER A 219 -46.47 1.78 -0.30
C SER A 219 -46.31 0.26 -0.52
N GLU A 220 -47.43 -0.43 -0.78
CA GLU A 220 -47.41 -1.86 -1.07
C GLU A 220 -46.61 -2.19 -2.31
N GLU A 221 -46.55 -1.29 -3.30
CA GLU A 221 -45.75 -1.45 -4.53
C GLU A 221 -44.28 -1.46 -4.19
N THR A 222 -43.78 -0.56 -3.35
CA THR A 222 -42.39 -0.50 -2.87
C THR A 222 -42.04 -1.73 -2.04
N LYS A 223 -42.95 -2.20 -1.17
CA LYS A 223 -42.77 -3.43 -0.39
C LYS A 223 -42.67 -4.67 -1.29
N GLN A 224 -43.50 -4.75 -2.33
CA GLN A 224 -43.42 -5.87 -3.30
C GLN A 224 -42.12 -5.85 -4.09
N LEU A 225 -41.65 -4.68 -4.48
CA LEU A 225 -40.34 -4.54 -5.17
C LEU A 225 -39.19 -5.00 -4.28
N TYR A 226 -39.23 -4.66 -3.00
CA TYR A 226 -38.25 -5.14 -2.01
C TYR A 226 -38.29 -6.68 -1.86
N GLN A 227 -39.51 -7.27 -1.74
CA GLN A 227 -39.65 -8.73 -1.65
C GLN A 227 -39.14 -9.45 -2.91
N ARG A 228 -39.44 -8.88 -4.09
CA ARG A 228 -38.91 -9.38 -5.36
C ARG A 228 -37.39 -9.33 -5.41
N THR A 229 -36.79 -8.25 -4.90
CA THR A 229 -35.33 -8.08 -4.79
C THR A 229 -34.72 -9.19 -3.93
N LEU A 230 -35.30 -9.49 -2.78
CA LEU A 230 -34.90 -10.58 -1.92
C LEU A 230 -35.00 -11.96 -2.60
N GLN A 231 -36.08 -12.21 -3.37
CA GLN A 231 -36.25 -13.45 -4.14
C GLN A 231 -35.20 -13.60 -5.23
N ILE A 232 -34.88 -12.53 -5.98
CA ILE A 232 -33.84 -12.53 -7.01
C ILE A 232 -32.45 -12.75 -6.40
N ALA A 233 -32.15 -12.12 -5.27
CA ALA A 233 -30.91 -12.34 -4.52
C ALA A 233 -30.78 -13.81 -4.10
N ASN A 234 -31.85 -14.41 -3.60
CA ASN A 234 -31.91 -15.81 -3.18
C ASN A 234 -31.85 -16.79 -4.38
N GLN A 235 -32.51 -16.48 -5.52
CA GLN A 235 -32.47 -17.34 -6.72
C GLN A 235 -31.11 -17.34 -7.41
N LYS A 236 -30.41 -16.19 -7.46
CA LYS A 236 -29.03 -16.14 -7.98
C LYS A 236 -28.05 -16.93 -7.13
N GLN A 237 -28.24 -16.96 -5.82
CA GLN A 237 -27.49 -17.85 -4.96
C GLN A 237 -27.69 -19.33 -5.35
N ARG A 238 -28.92 -19.75 -5.71
CA ARG A 238 -29.22 -21.13 -6.13
C ARG A 238 -28.63 -21.51 -7.48
N VAL A 239 -28.55 -20.59 -8.44
CA VAL A 239 -27.97 -20.82 -9.78
C VAL A 239 -26.43 -20.77 -9.75
N SER A 240 -25.86 -19.85 -8.97
CA SER A 240 -24.43 -19.78 -8.64
C SER A 240 -23.96 -21.04 -7.90
N GLN A 241 -24.79 -21.57 -7.01
CA GLN A 241 -24.52 -22.78 -6.22
C GLN A 241 -24.23 -24.02 -7.08
N LYS A 242 -24.90 -24.21 -8.21
CA LYS A 242 -24.64 -25.34 -9.12
C LYS A 242 -23.33 -25.25 -9.91
N LYS A 243 -22.80 -24.03 -10.14
CA LYS A 243 -21.48 -23.80 -10.77
C LYS A 243 -20.32 -23.88 -9.77
N HIS A 244 -20.57 -23.53 -8.47
CA HIS A 244 -19.51 -23.45 -7.47
C HIS A 244 -19.12 -24.77 -6.82
N ALA A 245 -19.98 -25.79 -6.81
CA ALA A 245 -19.65 -27.10 -6.24
C ALA A 245 -18.42 -27.80 -6.92
N ASN A 246 -18.16 -27.47 -8.20
CA ASN A 246 -17.02 -28.04 -8.94
C ASN A 246 -15.70 -27.25 -8.76
N HIS A 247 -15.70 -26.10 -8.08
CA HIS A 247 -14.55 -25.19 -8.05
C HIS A 247 -13.94 -24.96 -6.66
N PHE A 248 -14.43 -25.65 -5.62
CA PHE A 248 -13.83 -25.54 -4.29
C PHE A 248 -12.45 -26.20 -4.27
N TYR A 249 -11.47 -25.53 -3.65
CA TYR A 249 -10.10 -26.01 -3.57
C TYR A 249 -9.55 -25.89 -2.14
N GLY A 250 -8.74 -26.89 -1.75
CA GLY A 250 -8.04 -26.89 -0.48
C GLY A 250 -8.94 -27.10 0.73
N ARG A 251 -8.45 -26.75 1.90
CA ARG A 251 -9.17 -26.83 3.19
C ARG A 251 -9.55 -28.26 3.60
N SER A 252 -8.79 -29.27 3.14
CA SER A 252 -9.12 -30.69 3.38
C SER A 252 -9.28 -31.02 4.86
N ASN A 253 -8.42 -30.44 5.72
CA ASN A 253 -8.47 -30.65 7.16
C ASN A 253 -9.73 -30.04 7.79
N GLU A 254 -10.11 -28.83 7.35
CA GLU A 254 -11.31 -28.16 7.82
C GLU A 254 -12.58 -28.88 7.34
N VAL A 255 -12.62 -29.33 6.10
CA VAL A 255 -13.72 -30.11 5.52
C VAL A 255 -13.88 -31.40 6.29
N GLU A 256 -12.84 -32.21 6.44
CA GLU A 256 -12.87 -33.49 7.16
C GLU A 256 -13.38 -33.34 8.60
N ARG A 257 -12.91 -32.32 9.29
CA ARG A 257 -13.32 -31.99 10.67
C ARG A 257 -14.78 -31.67 10.78
N LEU A 258 -15.34 -30.93 9.81
CA LEU A 258 -16.76 -30.56 9.76
C LEU A 258 -17.62 -31.74 9.36
N GLU A 259 -17.21 -32.56 8.39
CA GLU A 259 -17.93 -33.76 7.95
C GLU A 259 -18.01 -34.78 9.08
N LEU A 260 -16.93 -34.96 9.85
CA LEU A 260 -16.93 -35.84 11.01
C LEU A 260 -17.94 -35.37 12.08
N ASN A 261 -18.04 -34.06 12.31
CA ASN A 261 -18.96 -33.48 13.27
C ASN A 261 -20.44 -33.65 12.81
N LEU A 262 -20.71 -33.51 11.50
CA LEU A 262 -22.03 -33.77 10.90
C LEU A 262 -22.39 -35.26 10.88
N ALA A 263 -21.43 -36.16 10.69
CA ALA A 263 -21.65 -37.59 10.79
C ALA A 263 -22.06 -38.00 12.22
N ASN A 264 -21.53 -37.33 13.25
CA ASN A 264 -21.95 -37.54 14.64
C ASN A 264 -23.41 -37.12 14.88
N LEU A 265 -23.93 -36.09 14.21
CA LEU A 265 -25.34 -35.70 14.24
C LEU A 265 -26.24 -36.85 13.79
N LYS A 266 -25.92 -37.50 12.66
CA LYS A 266 -26.67 -38.70 12.17
C LYS A 266 -26.66 -39.85 13.17
N GLN A 267 -25.52 -40.11 13.82
CA GLN A 267 -25.33 -41.22 14.76
C GLN A 267 -25.86 -40.94 16.18
N LYS A 268 -26.45 -39.75 16.39
CA LYS A 268 -26.87 -39.25 17.72
C LYS A 268 -25.74 -39.29 18.77
N LYS A 269 -24.47 -39.20 18.30
CA LYS A 269 -23.29 -39.03 19.13
C LYS A 269 -23.13 -37.59 19.55
N PRO A 270 -22.29 -37.28 20.56
CA PRO A 270 -21.97 -35.92 20.91
C PRO A 270 -21.39 -35.15 19.72
N PHE A 271 -21.97 -34.01 19.42
CA PHE A 271 -21.50 -33.07 18.39
C PHE A 271 -21.56 -31.63 18.96
N GLN A 272 -20.93 -30.71 18.26
CA GLN A 272 -20.89 -29.31 18.65
C GLN A 272 -21.41 -28.46 17.47
N SER A 273 -22.04 -27.32 17.78
CA SER A 273 -22.32 -26.31 16.77
C SER A 273 -21.01 -25.73 16.21
N VAL A 274 -21.04 -25.20 15.00
CA VAL A 274 -19.85 -24.79 14.28
C VAL A 274 -19.83 -23.28 14.07
N LEU A 275 -18.70 -22.63 14.37
CA LEU A 275 -18.44 -21.24 14.05
C LEU A 275 -17.21 -21.13 13.16
N VAL A 276 -17.40 -20.74 11.91
CA VAL A 276 -16.33 -20.50 10.95
C VAL A 276 -15.97 -19.01 10.96
N THR A 277 -14.75 -18.69 11.36
CA THR A 277 -14.27 -17.32 11.45
C THR A 277 -13.21 -17.02 10.40
N GLY A 278 -13.05 -15.77 10.01
CA GLY A 278 -12.02 -15.34 9.04
C GLY A 278 -12.40 -14.03 8.37
N ASP A 279 -11.46 -13.47 7.62
CA ASP A 279 -11.66 -12.19 6.94
C ASP A 279 -12.64 -12.28 5.76
N LEU A 280 -13.00 -11.14 5.19
CA LEU A 280 -13.89 -11.08 4.03
C LEU A 280 -13.25 -11.83 2.84
N GLY A 281 -14.02 -12.66 2.16
CA GLY A 281 -13.57 -13.31 0.93
C GLY A 281 -12.70 -14.56 1.09
N VAL A 282 -12.37 -14.99 2.34
CA VAL A 282 -11.52 -16.19 2.58
C VAL A 282 -12.23 -17.53 2.34
N GLY A 283 -13.52 -17.52 1.97
CA GLY A 283 -14.27 -18.70 1.61
C GLY A 283 -15.08 -19.35 2.75
N LYS A 284 -15.46 -18.62 3.81
CA LYS A 284 -16.26 -19.14 4.96
C LYS A 284 -17.57 -19.77 4.52
N SER A 285 -18.39 -19.01 3.79
CA SER A 285 -19.70 -19.49 3.32
C SER A 285 -19.56 -20.64 2.33
N SER A 286 -18.56 -20.58 1.45
CA SER A 286 -18.28 -21.64 0.48
C SER A 286 -17.88 -22.95 1.16
N LEU A 287 -17.08 -22.91 2.22
CA LEU A 287 -16.72 -24.08 3.02
C LEU A 287 -17.95 -24.67 3.71
N CYS A 288 -18.74 -23.85 4.41
CA CYS A 288 -19.94 -24.33 5.10
C CYS A 288 -20.93 -24.93 4.12
N GLN A 289 -21.13 -24.31 2.97
CA GLN A 289 -22.04 -24.78 1.95
C GLN A 289 -21.59 -26.10 1.33
N LEU A 290 -20.31 -26.25 0.98
CA LEU A 290 -19.76 -27.51 0.48
C LEU A 290 -20.02 -28.66 1.46
N VAL A 291 -19.74 -28.45 2.72
CA VAL A 291 -19.89 -29.48 3.76
C VAL A 291 -21.37 -29.83 3.98
N ILE A 292 -22.28 -28.86 3.91
CA ILE A 292 -23.74 -29.07 4.00
C ILE A 292 -24.22 -29.86 2.77
N GLU A 293 -23.76 -29.54 1.56
CA GLU A 293 -24.11 -30.25 0.32
C GLU A 293 -23.57 -31.69 0.29
N ASN A 294 -22.45 -31.94 0.95
CA ASN A 294 -21.85 -33.27 1.06
C ASN A 294 -22.59 -34.22 2.03
N ILE A 295 -23.61 -33.75 2.75
CA ILE A 295 -24.38 -34.57 3.68
C ILE A 295 -25.12 -35.68 2.90
N GLN A 296 -24.80 -36.94 3.18
CA GLN A 296 -25.34 -38.10 2.46
C GLN A 296 -26.58 -38.74 3.13
N TYR A 297 -27.23 -38.05 4.06
CA TYR A 297 -28.44 -38.50 4.72
C TYR A 297 -29.53 -37.44 4.67
N PRO A 298 -30.80 -37.82 4.78
CA PRO A 298 -31.90 -36.82 4.83
C PRO A 298 -31.73 -35.85 5.99
N TYR A 299 -31.85 -34.54 5.71
CA TYR A 299 -31.78 -33.46 6.69
C TYR A 299 -32.69 -32.31 6.24
N GLU A 300 -33.14 -31.49 7.19
CA GLU A 300 -33.82 -30.23 6.91
C GLU A 300 -32.84 -29.06 7.13
N LEU A 301 -32.73 -28.21 6.10
CA LEU A 301 -31.85 -27.04 6.12
C LEU A 301 -32.63 -25.76 6.25
N PHE A 302 -32.36 -25.02 7.30
CA PHE A 302 -32.82 -23.64 7.46
C PHE A 302 -31.63 -22.70 7.24
N LYS A 303 -31.76 -21.78 6.28
CA LYS A 303 -30.73 -20.79 5.98
C LYS A 303 -31.21 -19.41 6.34
N VAL A 304 -30.39 -18.67 7.11
CA VAL A 304 -30.63 -17.30 7.54
C VAL A 304 -29.37 -16.47 7.23
N THR A 305 -29.56 -15.34 6.56
CA THR A 305 -28.47 -14.40 6.28
C THR A 305 -28.72 -13.12 7.03
N CYS A 306 -27.76 -12.68 7.86
CA CYS A 306 -27.86 -11.40 8.57
C CYS A 306 -27.26 -10.29 7.69
N TYR A 307 -27.93 -9.16 7.61
CA TYR A 307 -27.51 -7.99 6.84
C TYR A 307 -27.17 -6.83 7.78
N LYS A 308 -26.20 -6.00 7.38
CA LYS A 308 -25.76 -4.84 8.16
C LYS A 308 -26.90 -3.85 8.41
N THR A 309 -27.73 -3.63 7.40
CA THR A 309 -28.92 -2.75 7.46
C THR A 309 -30.01 -3.25 8.41
N GLU A 310 -30.02 -4.54 8.72
CA GLU A 310 -31.03 -5.15 9.62
C GLU A 310 -30.55 -5.28 11.07
N GLN A 311 -29.32 -4.82 11.36
CA GLN A 311 -28.70 -4.98 12.67
C GLN A 311 -29.46 -4.32 13.83
N GLU A 312 -30.18 -3.24 13.56
CA GLU A 312 -31.02 -2.55 14.55
C GLU A 312 -32.46 -3.12 14.62
N HIS A 313 -32.81 -4.03 13.72
CA HIS A 313 -34.12 -4.63 13.67
C HIS A 313 -34.21 -5.88 14.56
N CYS A 314 -34.87 -5.72 15.71
CA CYS A 314 -35.00 -6.75 16.75
C CYS A 314 -35.61 -8.05 16.21
N LEU A 315 -34.98 -9.20 16.46
CA LEU A 315 -35.40 -10.54 16.11
C LEU A 315 -35.67 -10.79 14.61
N ARG A 316 -35.18 -9.96 13.72
CA ARG A 316 -35.38 -10.09 12.27
C ARG A 316 -34.91 -11.47 11.72
N PRO A 317 -33.73 -11.97 12.04
CA PRO A 317 -33.28 -13.30 11.59
C PRO A 317 -34.18 -14.44 12.08
N TRP A 318 -34.69 -14.33 13.28
CA TRP A 318 -35.60 -15.32 13.87
C TRP A 318 -37.00 -15.29 13.27
N ARG A 319 -37.46 -14.14 12.84
CA ARG A 319 -38.76 -14.01 12.14
C ARG A 319 -38.73 -14.86 10.85
N GLU A 320 -37.71 -14.69 10.03
CA GLU A 320 -37.57 -15.43 8.80
C GLU A 320 -37.45 -16.94 9.06
N LEU A 321 -36.65 -17.32 10.05
CA LEU A 321 -36.48 -18.74 10.45
C LEU A 321 -37.82 -19.35 10.91
N LEU A 322 -38.57 -18.66 11.74
CA LEU A 322 -39.86 -19.15 12.26
C LEU A 322 -40.91 -19.32 11.16
N GLN A 323 -40.96 -18.43 10.19
CA GLN A 323 -41.85 -18.58 9.03
C GLN A 323 -41.52 -19.89 8.26
N GLN A 324 -40.22 -20.17 8.04
CA GLN A 324 -39.79 -21.43 7.40
C GLN A 324 -40.15 -22.67 8.22
N ILE A 325 -39.94 -22.62 9.54
CA ILE A 325 -40.32 -23.69 10.48
C ILE A 325 -41.82 -23.95 10.46
N ILE A 326 -42.67 -22.92 10.58
CA ILE A 326 -44.11 -23.06 10.57
C ILE A 326 -44.60 -23.64 9.24
N HIS A 327 -44.10 -23.15 8.13
CA HIS A 327 -44.46 -23.70 6.81
C HIS A 327 -44.10 -25.19 6.65
N LEU A 328 -42.97 -25.63 7.18
CA LEU A 328 -42.56 -27.04 7.16
C LEU A 328 -43.46 -27.88 8.08
N LEU A 329 -43.75 -27.44 9.31
CA LEU A 329 -44.66 -28.10 10.24
C LEU A 329 -46.07 -28.28 9.65
N GLN A 330 -46.55 -27.27 8.90
CA GLN A 330 -47.82 -27.38 8.18
C GLN A 330 -47.80 -28.42 7.08
N ARG A 331 -46.67 -28.49 6.32
CA ARG A 331 -46.48 -29.50 5.25
C ARG A 331 -46.50 -30.93 5.79
N GLU A 332 -45.88 -31.15 6.93
CA GLU A 332 -45.78 -32.46 7.59
C GLU A 332 -47.07 -32.84 8.36
N LYS A 333 -48.16 -32.04 8.36
CA LYS A 333 -49.46 -32.25 8.98
C LYS A 333 -49.37 -32.66 10.46
N LEU A 334 -48.45 -32.08 11.21
CA LEU A 334 -48.35 -32.32 12.64
C LEU A 334 -49.54 -31.64 13.38
N ALA A 335 -50.22 -32.37 14.26
CA ALA A 335 -51.48 -31.92 14.92
C ALA A 335 -51.34 -30.67 15.79
N GLU A 336 -50.14 -30.32 16.19
CA GLU A 336 -49.82 -29.23 17.10
C GLU A 336 -49.53 -27.90 16.38
N VAL A 337 -49.53 -27.84 15.05
CA VAL A 337 -49.14 -26.65 14.26
C VAL A 337 -50.04 -25.48 14.52
N SER A 338 -51.35 -25.69 14.65
CA SER A 338 -52.33 -24.60 14.96
C SER A 338 -52.08 -23.98 16.32
N GLN A 339 -51.63 -24.77 17.30
CA GLN A 339 -51.29 -24.28 18.64
C GLN A 339 -50.00 -23.44 18.64
N TRP A 340 -48.98 -23.86 17.93
CA TRP A 340 -47.74 -23.09 17.76
C TRP A 340 -47.96 -21.78 17.01
N GLN A 341 -48.67 -21.81 15.89
CA GLN A 341 -49.01 -20.64 15.11
C GLN A 341 -49.86 -19.65 15.93
N GLN A 342 -50.84 -20.15 16.71
CA GLN A 342 -51.65 -19.32 17.57
C GLN A 342 -50.83 -18.72 18.74
N THR A 343 -49.93 -19.48 19.35
CA THR A 343 -49.03 -19.02 20.41
C THR A 343 -48.08 -17.96 19.90
N PHE A 344 -47.45 -18.17 18.75
CA PHE A 344 -46.54 -17.17 18.15
C PHE A 344 -47.30 -15.90 17.75
N SER A 345 -48.48 -16.03 17.14
CA SER A 345 -49.30 -14.87 16.72
C SER A 345 -49.89 -14.07 17.89
N GLN A 346 -50.29 -14.74 18.97
CA GLN A 346 -50.91 -14.10 20.13
C GLN A 346 -49.90 -13.51 21.10
N GLN A 347 -48.79 -14.19 21.34
CA GLN A 347 -47.77 -13.79 22.31
C GLN A 347 -46.70 -12.88 21.72
N PHE A 348 -46.50 -12.99 20.41
CA PHE A 348 -45.51 -12.20 19.67
C PHE A 348 -46.11 -11.61 18.39
N PRO A 349 -47.02 -10.60 18.52
CA PRO A 349 -47.72 -9.97 17.39
C PRO A 349 -46.77 -9.44 16.32
N PHE A 350 -45.54 -9.08 16.70
CA PHE A 350 -44.50 -8.61 15.79
C PHE A 350 -44.01 -9.67 14.77
N PHE A 351 -44.39 -10.93 14.90
CA PHE A 351 -44.15 -11.94 13.87
C PHE A 351 -45.16 -11.88 12.72
N ASN A 352 -46.33 -11.33 12.93
CA ASN A 352 -47.40 -11.26 11.93
C ASN A 352 -47.43 -9.96 11.15
N ASP A 353 -46.97 -8.84 11.73
CA ASP A 353 -47.09 -7.50 11.15
C ASP A 353 -45.75 -6.80 11.01
N LEU A 354 -45.44 -6.31 9.80
CA LEU A 354 -44.36 -5.35 9.56
C LEU A 354 -44.58 -4.03 10.33
N ILE A 355 -45.87 -3.74 10.71
CA ILE A 355 -46.32 -2.53 11.40
C ILE A 355 -45.99 -2.55 12.90
N ALA A 356 -45.85 -3.71 13.52
CA ALA A 356 -45.66 -3.85 14.97
C ALA A 356 -44.24 -3.40 15.47
N GLN A 357 -43.42 -2.83 14.62
CA GLN A 357 -42.13 -2.26 15.02
C GLN A 357 -42.24 -1.07 15.99
N ARG A 358 -43.43 -0.43 16.11
CA ARG A 358 -43.63 0.75 16.95
C ARG A 358 -43.68 0.51 18.46
N VAL A 359 -43.75 -0.74 18.91
CA VAL A 359 -43.87 -1.05 20.35
C VAL A 359 -42.90 -2.18 20.72
N LEU A 360 -41.65 -2.04 20.35
CA LEU A 360 -40.61 -2.81 21.01
C LEU A 360 -40.17 -2.08 22.28
N ARG A 361 -41.04 -2.15 23.31
CA ARG A 361 -40.57 -2.23 24.68
C ARG A 361 -39.45 -3.28 24.69
N SER A 362 -38.33 -3.02 25.34
CA SER A 362 -37.30 -4.00 25.58
C SER A 362 -37.93 -5.33 25.97
N ILE A 363 -37.82 -6.36 25.11
CA ILE A 363 -38.32 -7.70 25.42
C ILE A 363 -37.60 -8.13 26.69
N ASP A 364 -38.44 -8.43 27.72
CA ASP A 364 -37.93 -8.79 29.03
C ASP A 364 -37.19 -10.15 28.94
N SER A 365 -36.25 -10.40 29.82
CA SER A 365 -35.47 -11.66 29.83
C SER A 365 -36.35 -12.89 30.00
N VAL A 366 -37.54 -12.73 30.66
CA VAL A 366 -38.51 -13.81 30.84
C VAL A 366 -39.25 -14.14 29.54
N GLU A 367 -39.66 -13.12 28.79
CA GLU A 367 -40.28 -13.29 27.47
C GLU A 367 -39.34 -13.93 26.46
N LEU A 368 -38.06 -13.53 26.48
CA LEU A 368 -37.04 -14.10 25.61
C LEU A 368 -36.76 -15.59 25.91
N ASN A 369 -36.73 -15.96 27.19
CA ASN A 369 -36.56 -17.38 27.58
C ASN A 369 -37.77 -18.22 27.19
N PHE A 370 -39.01 -17.68 27.32
CA PHE A 370 -40.20 -18.36 26.85
C PHE A 370 -40.22 -18.55 25.33
N LEU A 371 -39.79 -17.52 24.57
CA LEU A 371 -39.62 -17.62 23.12
C LEU A 371 -38.58 -18.68 22.76
N ALA A 372 -37.45 -18.72 23.46
CA ALA A 372 -36.40 -19.73 23.25
C ALA A 372 -36.95 -21.15 23.50
N GLN A 373 -37.76 -21.32 24.54
CA GLN A 373 -38.37 -22.61 24.83
C GLN A 373 -39.35 -23.03 23.72
N CYS A 374 -40.23 -22.16 23.28
CA CYS A 374 -41.18 -22.43 22.19
C CYS A 374 -40.48 -22.83 20.89
N ILE A 375 -39.40 -22.09 20.50
CA ILE A 375 -38.60 -22.40 19.32
C ILE A 375 -37.87 -23.73 19.48
N SER A 376 -37.31 -24.00 20.66
CA SER A 376 -36.64 -25.28 20.96
C SER A 376 -37.59 -26.46 20.83
N GLU A 377 -38.79 -26.34 21.36
CA GLU A 377 -39.81 -27.41 21.27
C GLU A 377 -40.23 -27.65 19.81
N ALA A 378 -40.51 -26.59 19.03
CA ALA A 378 -40.86 -26.68 17.61
C ALA A 378 -39.71 -27.35 16.78
N LEU A 379 -38.49 -26.96 16.99
CA LEU A 379 -37.30 -27.58 16.33
C LEU A 379 -37.08 -29.02 16.76
N GLN A 380 -37.37 -29.36 18.01
CA GLN A 380 -37.32 -30.74 18.52
C GLN A 380 -38.34 -31.69 17.85
N GLN A 381 -39.56 -31.20 17.61
CA GLN A 381 -40.55 -32.01 16.88
C GLN A 381 -40.05 -32.33 15.46
N LEU A 382 -39.47 -31.34 14.77
CA LEU A 382 -38.86 -31.56 13.47
C LEU A 382 -37.69 -32.51 13.56
N GLY A 383 -36.80 -32.37 14.54
CA GLY A 383 -35.62 -33.20 14.75
C GLY A 383 -35.94 -34.66 15.04
N LYS A 384 -37.15 -34.98 15.55
CA LYS A 384 -37.57 -36.38 15.68
C LYS A 384 -37.81 -37.07 14.32
N ILE A 385 -38.18 -36.29 13.29
CA ILE A 385 -38.45 -36.79 11.93
C ILE A 385 -37.15 -36.84 11.14
N THR A 386 -36.44 -35.70 11.08
CA THR A 386 -35.18 -35.56 10.33
C THR A 386 -34.21 -34.65 11.08
N PRO A 387 -32.88 -34.90 11.04
CA PRO A 387 -31.90 -33.99 11.62
C PRO A 387 -32.03 -32.57 11.04
N VAL A 388 -31.89 -31.57 11.89
CA VAL A 388 -32.04 -30.14 11.53
C VAL A 388 -30.68 -29.46 11.49
N VAL A 389 -30.39 -28.81 10.37
CA VAL A 389 -29.20 -27.97 10.16
C VAL A 389 -29.65 -26.50 10.03
N ILE A 390 -29.18 -25.62 10.89
CA ILE A 390 -29.48 -24.20 10.84
C ILE A 390 -28.20 -23.47 10.44
N PHE A 391 -28.19 -22.91 9.24
CA PHE A 391 -27.04 -22.18 8.71
C PHE A 391 -27.27 -20.67 8.81
N ILE A 392 -26.45 -20.00 9.63
CA ILE A 392 -26.52 -18.54 9.87
C ILE A 392 -25.30 -17.88 9.25
N GLU A 393 -25.53 -17.08 8.22
CA GLU A 393 -24.46 -16.31 7.57
C GLU A 393 -24.33 -14.91 8.19
N ASN A 394 -23.08 -14.43 8.30
CA ASN A 394 -22.71 -13.10 8.74
C ASN A 394 -23.20 -12.75 10.15
N LEU A 395 -22.95 -13.62 11.10
CA LEU A 395 -23.38 -13.49 12.51
C LEU A 395 -23.01 -12.11 13.11
N GLN A 396 -21.98 -11.43 12.60
CA GLN A 396 -21.57 -10.09 13.04
C GLN A 396 -22.66 -9.03 12.90
N TRP A 397 -23.64 -9.25 12.01
CA TRP A 397 -24.75 -8.34 11.74
C TRP A 397 -26.06 -8.70 12.47
N MET A 398 -26.03 -9.77 13.26
CA MET A 398 -27.21 -10.16 14.05
C MET A 398 -27.47 -9.15 15.17
N ASP A 399 -28.74 -8.78 15.39
CA ASP A 399 -29.15 -7.87 16.47
C ASP A 399 -28.90 -8.46 17.86
N ARG A 400 -28.79 -7.60 18.87
CA ARG A 400 -28.44 -7.97 20.24
C ARG A 400 -29.44 -8.98 20.87
N THR A 401 -30.72 -8.83 20.60
CA THR A 401 -31.79 -9.71 21.14
C THR A 401 -31.70 -11.09 20.47
N SER A 402 -31.49 -11.13 19.16
CA SER A 402 -31.28 -12.35 18.40
C SER A 402 -30.03 -13.14 18.86
N ILE A 403 -28.95 -12.45 19.20
CA ILE A 403 -27.74 -13.11 19.74
C ILE A 403 -28.04 -13.77 21.08
N ARG A 404 -28.80 -13.10 21.97
CA ARG A 404 -29.21 -13.67 23.27
C ARG A 404 -30.09 -14.88 23.08
N LEU A 405 -31.05 -14.82 22.17
CA LEU A 405 -31.92 -15.95 21.82
C LEU A 405 -31.10 -17.13 21.28
N LEU A 406 -30.16 -16.88 20.36
CA LEU A 406 -29.23 -17.89 19.84
C LEU A 406 -28.41 -18.53 20.95
N THR A 407 -27.89 -17.72 21.87
CA THR A 407 -27.16 -18.20 23.05
C THR A 407 -28.00 -19.17 23.87
N SER A 408 -29.24 -18.79 24.17
CA SER A 408 -30.17 -19.62 24.94
C SER A 408 -30.47 -20.95 24.22
N LEU A 409 -30.73 -20.91 22.92
CA LEU A 409 -31.03 -22.11 22.13
C LEU A 409 -29.83 -23.07 22.05
N ILE A 410 -28.62 -22.58 21.88
CA ILE A 410 -27.42 -23.44 21.82
C ILE A 410 -27.12 -24.05 23.21
N LEU A 411 -27.25 -23.27 24.28
CA LEU A 411 -26.94 -23.74 25.63
C LEU A 411 -27.99 -24.73 26.15
N HIS A 412 -29.27 -24.48 25.87
CA HIS A 412 -30.41 -25.27 26.37
C HIS A 412 -30.88 -26.35 25.35
N ASN A 413 -30.08 -26.66 24.30
CA ASN A 413 -30.40 -27.74 23.38
C ASN A 413 -30.06 -29.12 24.02
N PRO A 414 -31.06 -29.81 24.63
CA PRO A 414 -30.84 -31.07 25.29
C PRO A 414 -30.82 -32.22 24.30
N HIS A 415 -31.33 -32.04 23.10
CA HIS A 415 -31.48 -33.02 22.07
C HIS A 415 -30.35 -32.91 21.04
N ARG A 416 -29.85 -34.06 20.57
CA ARG A 416 -28.74 -34.16 19.62
C ARG A 416 -29.21 -34.26 18.17
N ASP A 417 -30.25 -33.48 17.83
CA ASP A 417 -30.90 -33.52 16.52
C ASP A 417 -30.82 -32.18 15.75
N ILE A 418 -30.25 -31.16 16.38
CA ILE A 418 -30.18 -29.79 15.82
C ILE A 418 -28.72 -29.27 15.89
N ILE A 419 -28.17 -28.88 14.76
CA ILE A 419 -26.82 -28.26 14.69
C ILE A 419 -26.91 -26.84 14.10
N PHE A 420 -26.17 -25.90 14.71
CA PHE A 420 -25.99 -24.56 14.18
C PHE A 420 -24.63 -24.46 13.49
N ILE A 421 -24.62 -24.01 12.24
CA ILE A 421 -23.41 -23.69 11.48
C ILE A 421 -23.44 -22.17 11.24
N MET A 422 -22.42 -21.48 11.67
CA MET A 422 -22.39 -20.02 11.66
C MET A 422 -21.14 -19.50 10.99
N THR A 423 -21.25 -18.41 10.24
CA THR A 423 -20.09 -17.68 9.72
C THR A 423 -19.93 -16.34 10.42
N LEU A 424 -18.69 -15.99 10.72
CA LEU A 424 -18.35 -14.75 11.43
C LEU A 424 -17.12 -14.09 10.80
N GLN A 425 -17.15 -12.79 10.67
CA GLN A 425 -15.99 -12.03 10.27
C GLN A 425 -14.98 -11.88 11.43
N SER A 426 -13.69 -11.66 11.15
CA SER A 426 -12.65 -11.56 12.20
C SER A 426 -12.84 -10.39 13.15
N SER A 427 -13.51 -9.32 12.71
CA SER A 427 -13.88 -8.17 13.51
C SER A 427 -15.36 -8.26 13.90
N PHE A 428 -15.68 -8.12 15.19
CA PHE A 428 -17.04 -8.23 15.69
C PHE A 428 -17.24 -7.50 17.02
N ARG A 429 -18.51 -7.21 17.32
CA ARG A 429 -18.94 -6.46 18.51
C ARG A 429 -18.78 -7.26 19.80
N LYS A 430 -18.80 -6.55 20.93
CA LYS A 430 -18.69 -7.13 22.28
C LYS A 430 -19.77 -8.21 22.55
N GLU A 431 -20.99 -8.00 22.09
CA GLU A 431 -22.10 -8.96 22.29
C GLU A 431 -21.80 -10.31 21.63
N ILE A 432 -21.17 -10.32 20.45
CA ILE A 432 -20.73 -11.55 19.78
C ILE A 432 -19.60 -12.21 20.56
N GLN A 433 -18.67 -11.41 21.12
CA GLN A 433 -17.59 -11.92 21.95
C GLN A 433 -18.13 -12.61 23.20
N ASP A 434 -19.11 -11.99 23.88
CA ASP A 434 -19.77 -12.52 25.08
C ASP A 434 -20.52 -13.85 24.73
N PHE A 435 -21.17 -13.90 23.55
CA PHE A 435 -21.77 -15.11 23.03
C PHE A 435 -20.74 -16.23 22.84
N ILE A 436 -19.63 -15.96 22.11
CA ILE A 436 -18.59 -16.96 21.85
C ILE A 436 -18.01 -17.50 23.17
N VAL A 437 -17.70 -16.62 24.12
CA VAL A 437 -17.16 -16.99 25.43
C VAL A 437 -18.16 -17.87 26.18
N SER A 438 -19.44 -17.49 26.22
CA SER A 438 -20.49 -18.23 26.91
C SER A 438 -20.67 -19.65 26.36
N VAL A 439 -20.78 -19.76 25.00
CA VAL A 439 -21.03 -21.06 24.36
C VAL A 439 -19.80 -21.95 24.37
N ARG A 440 -18.57 -21.38 24.27
CA ARG A 440 -17.31 -22.10 24.35
C ARG A 440 -17.06 -22.68 25.75
N ARG A 441 -17.42 -21.93 26.80
CA ARG A 441 -17.28 -22.36 28.21
C ARG A 441 -17.99 -23.69 28.49
N TYR A 442 -19.11 -23.95 27.80
CA TYR A 442 -19.89 -25.19 27.93
C TYR A 442 -19.60 -26.23 26.83
N GLU A 443 -18.50 -26.05 26.08
CA GLU A 443 -18.09 -26.95 25.00
C GLU A 443 -19.18 -27.23 23.95
N LYS A 444 -20.05 -26.25 23.69
CA LYS A 444 -21.17 -26.38 22.75
C LYS A 444 -20.82 -25.97 21.31
N ILE A 445 -19.62 -25.39 21.09
CA ILE A 445 -19.21 -24.83 19.81
C ILE A 445 -17.76 -25.17 19.45
N ILE A 446 -17.55 -25.57 18.18
CA ILE A 446 -16.22 -25.66 17.55
C ILE A 446 -15.97 -24.36 16.79
N THR A 447 -14.83 -23.73 16.98
CA THR A 447 -14.40 -22.56 16.21
C THR A 447 -13.31 -22.95 15.21
N LEU A 448 -13.54 -22.68 13.93
CA LEU A 448 -12.58 -22.87 12.85
C LEU A 448 -12.18 -21.50 12.29
N LYS A 449 -10.89 -21.18 12.28
CA LYS A 449 -10.37 -19.93 11.72
C LYS A 449 -9.78 -20.20 10.34
N LEU A 450 -10.36 -19.59 9.31
CA LEU A 450 -9.83 -19.64 7.94
C LEU A 450 -8.82 -18.50 7.71
N LEU A 451 -7.67 -18.87 7.17
CA LEU A 451 -6.62 -17.94 6.76
C LEU A 451 -6.60 -17.79 5.23
N PRO A 452 -6.05 -16.71 4.66
CA PRO A 452 -5.78 -16.61 3.23
C PRO A 452 -4.92 -17.78 2.71
N PHE A 453 -4.95 -18.05 1.42
CA PHE A 453 -4.13 -19.07 0.78
C PHE A 453 -2.64 -18.67 0.77
N GLN A 454 -1.76 -19.66 0.91
CA GLN A 454 -0.33 -19.48 0.72
C GLN A 454 0.06 -19.60 -0.77
N ASP A 455 1.28 -19.21 -1.14
CA ASP A 455 1.75 -19.15 -2.54
C ASP A 455 1.49 -20.43 -3.33
N PHE A 456 1.79 -21.60 -2.75
CA PHE A 456 1.56 -22.88 -3.39
C PHE A 456 0.07 -23.20 -3.56
N GLU A 457 -0.78 -22.77 -2.62
CA GLU A 457 -2.23 -22.94 -2.69
C GLU A 457 -2.84 -22.03 -3.76
N VAL A 458 -2.34 -20.79 -3.89
CA VAL A 458 -2.78 -19.84 -4.94
C VAL A 458 -2.48 -20.40 -6.32
N ARG A 459 -1.26 -20.92 -6.54
CA ARG A 459 -0.89 -21.54 -7.82
C ARG A 459 -1.81 -22.72 -8.15
N ALA A 460 -1.98 -23.66 -7.24
CA ALA A 460 -2.81 -24.82 -7.45
C ALA A 460 -4.31 -24.47 -7.60
N PHE A 461 -4.78 -23.41 -6.92
CA PHE A 461 -6.12 -22.88 -7.12
C PHE A 461 -6.31 -22.29 -8.53
N CYS A 462 -5.36 -21.49 -9.02
CA CYS A 462 -5.38 -20.93 -10.37
C CYS A 462 -5.40 -22.02 -11.44
N GLU A 463 -4.52 -23.02 -11.33
CA GLU A 463 -4.44 -24.15 -12.26
C GLU A 463 -5.72 -25.00 -12.27
N LYS A 464 -6.37 -25.16 -11.12
CA LYS A 464 -7.65 -25.87 -11.02
C LYS A 464 -8.81 -25.10 -11.63
N GLN A 465 -8.84 -23.77 -11.45
CA GLN A 465 -9.93 -22.92 -11.95
C GLN A 465 -9.87 -22.71 -13.47
N LEU A 466 -8.67 -22.56 -14.03
CA LEU A 466 -8.42 -22.39 -15.46
C LEU A 466 -7.44 -23.45 -15.97
N PRO A 467 -7.89 -24.73 -16.14
CA PRO A 467 -7.00 -25.84 -16.51
C PRO A 467 -6.34 -25.68 -17.89
N ASN A 468 -6.95 -24.88 -18.76
CA ASN A 468 -6.48 -24.67 -20.15
C ASN A 468 -5.54 -23.47 -20.27
N HIS A 469 -5.28 -22.75 -19.18
CA HIS A 469 -4.41 -21.57 -19.18
C HIS A 469 -3.04 -21.91 -18.59
N THR A 470 -1.97 -21.55 -19.33
CA THR A 470 -0.60 -21.73 -18.83
C THR A 470 -0.17 -20.49 -18.05
N PHE A 471 -0.06 -20.63 -16.74
CA PHE A 471 0.33 -19.52 -15.88
C PHE A 471 1.85 -19.32 -15.86
N GLN A 472 2.31 -18.16 -16.29
CA GLN A 472 3.69 -17.72 -16.05
C GLN A 472 3.90 -17.40 -14.55
N THR A 473 5.13 -17.58 -14.07
CA THR A 473 5.46 -17.28 -12.66
C THR A 473 5.13 -15.83 -12.32
N SER A 474 5.45 -14.89 -13.21
CA SER A 474 5.13 -13.45 -13.06
C SER A 474 3.63 -13.18 -12.88
N THR A 475 2.76 -13.93 -13.54
CA THR A 475 1.29 -13.81 -13.43
C THR A 475 0.82 -14.31 -12.07
N ILE A 476 1.34 -15.44 -11.61
CA ILE A 476 1.02 -15.97 -10.26
C ILE A 476 1.51 -15.01 -9.17
N ASP A 477 2.74 -14.50 -9.30
CA ASP A 477 3.31 -13.53 -8.35
C ASP A 477 2.48 -12.24 -8.30
N PHE A 478 1.99 -11.77 -9.46
CA PHE A 478 1.06 -10.64 -9.51
C PHE A 478 -0.24 -10.96 -8.79
N ILE A 479 -0.88 -12.09 -9.10
CA ILE A 479 -2.15 -12.50 -8.46
C ILE A 479 -1.95 -12.65 -6.95
N MET A 480 -0.87 -13.29 -6.50
CA MET A 480 -0.58 -13.47 -5.07
C MET A 480 -0.40 -12.12 -4.36
N ARG A 481 0.44 -11.25 -4.91
CA ARG A 481 0.68 -9.93 -4.33
C ARG A 481 -0.58 -9.07 -4.27
N GLU A 482 -1.37 -9.06 -5.35
CA GLU A 482 -2.56 -8.22 -5.43
C GLU A 482 -3.76 -8.80 -4.67
N SER A 483 -3.89 -10.13 -4.57
CA SER A 483 -4.99 -10.77 -3.83
C SER A 483 -4.70 -11.01 -2.35
N GLU A 484 -3.42 -10.93 -1.93
CA GLU A 484 -2.96 -11.32 -0.58
C GLU A 484 -3.41 -12.76 -0.21
N GLY A 485 -3.55 -13.64 -1.20
CA GLY A 485 -4.03 -15.00 -1.02
C GLY A 485 -5.54 -15.14 -0.71
N VAL A 486 -6.33 -14.08 -0.84
CA VAL A 486 -7.77 -14.09 -0.57
C VAL A 486 -8.52 -14.70 -1.77
N PRO A 487 -9.20 -15.86 -1.63
CA PRO A 487 -9.84 -16.57 -2.74
C PRO A 487 -10.82 -15.73 -3.57
N LEU A 488 -11.55 -14.81 -2.93
CA LEU A 488 -12.47 -13.89 -3.61
C LEU A 488 -11.77 -13.02 -4.66
N TYR A 489 -10.61 -12.46 -4.30
CA TYR A 489 -9.87 -11.60 -5.21
C TYR A 489 -9.13 -12.43 -6.28
N ILE A 490 -8.63 -13.60 -5.91
CA ILE A 490 -8.02 -14.53 -6.88
C ILE A 490 -9.03 -14.91 -7.95
N SER A 491 -10.25 -15.31 -7.56
CA SER A 491 -11.32 -15.67 -8.51
C SER A 491 -11.68 -14.51 -9.45
N GLU A 492 -11.67 -13.29 -8.94
CA GLU A 492 -11.95 -12.10 -9.75
C GLU A 492 -10.86 -11.84 -10.79
N TYR A 493 -9.59 -12.02 -10.44
CA TYR A 493 -8.48 -11.95 -11.39
C TYR A 493 -8.51 -13.06 -12.44
N LEU A 494 -8.92 -14.27 -12.04
CA LEU A 494 -9.09 -15.37 -12.99
C LEU A 494 -10.23 -15.11 -13.98
N ASN A 495 -11.34 -14.54 -13.53
CA ASN A 495 -12.44 -14.10 -14.41
C ASN A 495 -11.95 -13.04 -15.42
N GLN A 496 -11.14 -12.07 -14.99
CA GLN A 496 -10.55 -11.10 -15.91
C GLN A 496 -9.65 -11.75 -16.98
N LEU A 497 -8.83 -12.71 -16.57
CA LEU A 497 -7.97 -13.45 -17.50
C LEU A 497 -8.77 -14.25 -18.52
N GLU A 498 -9.91 -14.80 -18.10
CA GLU A 498 -10.82 -15.52 -19.00
C GLU A 498 -11.54 -14.58 -20.00
N GLU A 499 -11.96 -13.39 -19.55
CA GLU A 499 -12.74 -12.45 -20.36
C GLU A 499 -11.88 -11.57 -21.28
N SER A 500 -10.76 -11.02 -20.77
CA SER A 500 -10.02 -9.96 -21.48
C SER A 500 -8.53 -10.23 -21.65
N ASN A 501 -8.00 -11.29 -21.03
CA ASN A 501 -6.57 -11.61 -20.98
C ASN A 501 -5.70 -10.47 -20.40
N THR A 502 -6.31 -9.50 -19.70
CA THR A 502 -5.65 -8.36 -19.05
C THR A 502 -6.00 -8.35 -17.57
N LEU A 503 -5.07 -7.87 -16.74
CA LEU A 503 -5.25 -7.80 -15.30
C LEU A 503 -5.33 -6.33 -14.84
N GLU A 504 -6.51 -5.92 -14.36
CA GLU A 504 -6.70 -4.62 -13.70
C GLU A 504 -6.61 -4.78 -12.18
N ARG A 505 -6.01 -3.79 -11.51
CA ARG A 505 -5.82 -3.84 -10.05
C ARG A 505 -7.11 -3.80 -9.24
N LEU A 506 -8.13 -3.07 -9.69
CA LEU A 506 -9.42 -2.89 -9.02
C LEU A 506 -10.59 -3.03 -10.00
N THR A 507 -11.27 -4.17 -9.95
CA THR A 507 -12.49 -4.40 -10.73
C THR A 507 -13.70 -3.71 -10.08
N GLN A 508 -14.77 -3.49 -10.87
CA GLN A 508 -15.99 -2.89 -10.34
C GLN A 508 -16.61 -3.76 -9.23
N ASN A 509 -16.59 -5.09 -9.37
CA ASN A 509 -17.08 -6.01 -8.33
C ASN A 509 -16.31 -5.91 -7.01
N ILE A 510 -14.99 -5.70 -7.08
CA ILE A 510 -14.17 -5.48 -5.88
C ILE A 510 -14.55 -4.13 -5.25
N LYS A 511 -14.71 -3.07 -6.06
CA LYS A 511 -15.10 -1.74 -5.58
C LYS A 511 -16.44 -1.78 -4.84
N ASP A 512 -17.45 -2.42 -5.42
CA ASP A 512 -18.80 -2.54 -4.83
C ASP A 512 -18.79 -3.29 -3.49
N LYS A 513 -18.01 -4.36 -3.39
CA LYS A 513 -17.85 -5.12 -2.13
C LYS A 513 -17.11 -4.35 -1.05
N LEU A 514 -16.12 -3.53 -1.44
CA LEU A 514 -15.37 -2.70 -0.49
C LEU A 514 -16.21 -1.51 0.00
N SER A 515 -17.00 -0.86 -0.87
CA SER A 515 -17.82 0.29 -0.50
C SER A 515 -18.78 -0.01 0.66
N LEU A 516 -19.33 -1.22 0.70
CA LEU A 516 -20.25 -1.64 1.79
C LEU A 516 -19.60 -1.63 3.18
N GLN A 517 -18.29 -1.69 3.28
CA GLN A 517 -17.59 -1.66 4.57
C GLN A 517 -17.47 -0.25 5.16
N PHE A 518 -17.59 0.77 4.31
CA PHE A 518 -17.38 2.17 4.69
C PHE A 518 -18.67 2.98 4.89
N VAL A 519 -19.85 2.39 4.63
CA VAL A 519 -21.15 3.07 4.61
C VAL A 519 -21.54 3.73 5.95
N ASN A 520 -21.11 3.17 7.10
CA ASN A 520 -21.53 3.65 8.43
C ASN A 520 -20.37 4.24 9.25
N LEU A 521 -19.40 4.86 8.60
CA LEU A 521 -18.31 5.54 9.28
C LEU A 521 -18.74 6.96 9.66
N LEU A 522 -18.30 7.39 10.84
CA LEU A 522 -18.44 8.79 11.26
C LEU A 522 -17.56 9.70 10.39
N PRO A 523 -17.91 10.99 10.22
CA PRO A 523 -17.13 11.91 9.40
C PRO A 523 -15.63 11.93 9.72
N VAL A 524 -15.26 11.92 11.01
CA VAL A 524 -13.85 11.86 11.46
C VAL A 524 -13.21 10.51 11.12
N GLU A 525 -13.94 9.41 11.14
CA GLU A 525 -13.45 8.08 10.76
C GLU A 525 -13.18 8.01 9.26
N VAL A 526 -14.06 8.61 8.45
CA VAL A 526 -13.86 8.73 6.98
C VAL A 526 -12.62 9.57 6.68
N GLU A 527 -12.45 10.72 7.33
CA GLU A 527 -11.29 11.58 7.16
C GLU A 527 -9.98 10.86 7.53
N LEU A 528 -9.98 10.12 8.63
CA LEU A 528 -8.80 9.34 9.05
C LEU A 528 -8.47 8.21 8.08
N ILE A 529 -9.46 7.49 7.57
CA ILE A 529 -9.26 6.45 6.55
C ILE A 529 -8.72 7.06 5.27
N ASP A 530 -9.26 8.19 4.83
CA ASP A 530 -8.72 8.95 3.71
C ASP A 530 -7.24 9.24 3.95
N LEU A 531 -6.90 9.87 5.07
CA LEU A 531 -5.52 10.24 5.43
C LEU A 531 -4.58 9.04 5.51
N ILE A 532 -4.99 7.94 6.15
CA ILE A 532 -4.18 6.72 6.23
C ILE A 532 -3.92 6.14 4.82
N SER A 533 -4.85 6.33 3.87
CA SER A 533 -4.70 5.83 2.49
C SER A 533 -3.53 6.45 1.73
N PHE A 534 -3.11 7.66 2.10
CA PHE A 534 -1.97 8.35 1.48
C PHE A 534 -0.62 7.72 1.82
N PHE A 535 -0.47 7.08 2.98
CA PHE A 535 0.81 6.49 3.40
C PHE A 535 1.07 5.17 2.68
N GLN A 536 2.30 4.92 2.24
CA GLN A 536 2.65 3.66 1.59
C GLN A 536 2.53 2.46 2.53
N LYS A 537 3.10 2.57 3.74
CA LYS A 537 3.15 1.49 4.73
C LYS A 537 2.46 1.86 6.04
N LEU A 538 2.98 2.84 6.74
CA LEU A 538 2.59 3.21 8.11
C LEU A 538 2.24 4.68 8.20
N ALA A 539 1.10 4.99 8.79
CA ALA A 539 0.65 6.33 9.11
C ALA A 539 0.93 6.61 10.60
N PHE A 540 1.78 7.58 10.88
CA PHE A 540 2.15 7.95 12.24
C PHE A 540 1.02 8.65 12.97
N MET A 541 0.77 8.30 14.24
CA MET A 541 -0.24 8.93 15.08
C MET A 541 -0.08 10.45 15.15
N SER A 542 1.14 10.94 15.39
CA SER A 542 1.42 12.37 15.48
C SER A 542 1.10 13.11 14.19
N VAL A 543 1.43 12.51 13.03
CA VAL A 543 1.15 13.10 11.72
C VAL A 543 -0.35 13.14 11.46
N LEU A 544 -1.10 12.07 11.80
CA LEU A 544 -2.56 12.05 11.66
C LEU A 544 -3.24 13.11 12.53
N ILE A 545 -2.76 13.31 13.77
CA ILE A 545 -3.30 14.32 14.68
C ILE A 545 -3.09 15.75 14.13
N GLU A 546 -1.97 16.01 13.45
CA GLU A 546 -1.70 17.33 12.86
C GLU A 546 -2.44 17.59 11.54
N LEU A 547 -2.85 16.53 10.86
CA LEU A 547 -3.58 16.63 9.59
C LEU A 547 -5.10 16.79 9.78
N VAL A 548 -5.64 16.30 10.90
CA VAL A 548 -7.08 16.37 11.21
C VAL A 548 -7.39 17.65 11.98
N ASP A 549 -8.33 18.46 11.49
CA ASP A 549 -8.79 19.70 12.16
C ASP A 549 -9.70 19.44 13.39
N GLY A 550 -9.48 18.33 14.14
CA GLY A 550 -10.32 17.88 15.24
C GLY A 550 -9.64 17.91 16.61
N GLN A 551 -10.45 17.67 17.68
CA GLN A 551 -9.90 17.47 19.02
C GLN A 551 -9.17 16.14 19.10
N LYS A 552 -7.96 16.12 19.69
CA LYS A 552 -7.14 14.88 19.84
C LYS A 552 -7.92 13.70 20.41
N ALA A 553 -8.83 13.94 21.35
CA ALA A 553 -9.63 12.89 21.97
C ALA A 553 -10.63 12.21 21.00
N GLU A 554 -11.15 12.93 20.01
CA GLU A 554 -12.02 12.40 18.97
C GLU A 554 -11.23 11.54 17.99
N VAL A 555 -10.02 11.97 17.60
CA VAL A 555 -9.12 11.20 16.75
C VAL A 555 -8.77 9.85 17.40
N TYR A 556 -8.44 9.83 18.70
CA TYR A 556 -8.16 8.57 19.41
C TYR A 556 -9.36 7.62 19.41
N LYS A 557 -10.56 8.13 19.69
CA LYS A 557 -11.79 7.31 19.67
C LYS A 557 -12.09 6.75 18.28
N ALA A 558 -11.94 7.57 17.26
CA ALA A 558 -12.18 7.17 15.87
C ALA A 558 -11.18 6.08 15.43
N LEU A 559 -9.89 6.23 15.72
CA LEU A 559 -8.88 5.21 15.42
C LEU A 559 -9.15 3.88 16.16
N ASP A 560 -9.50 3.94 17.46
CA ASP A 560 -9.88 2.75 18.23
C ASP A 560 -11.11 2.04 17.64
N ASN A 561 -12.11 2.79 17.16
CA ASN A 561 -13.27 2.24 16.47
C ASN A 561 -12.89 1.59 15.13
N LEU A 562 -12.03 2.22 14.32
CA LEU A 562 -11.55 1.67 13.05
C LEU A 562 -10.77 0.36 13.25
N ILE A 563 -9.98 0.27 14.32
CA ILE A 563 -9.30 -0.99 14.72
C ILE A 563 -10.33 -2.05 15.09
N LYS A 564 -11.31 -1.71 15.93
CA LYS A 564 -12.38 -2.64 16.35
C LYS A 564 -13.22 -3.11 15.16
N GLN A 565 -13.46 -2.26 14.17
CA GLN A 565 -14.12 -2.63 12.92
C GLN A 565 -13.23 -3.48 11.99
N GLY A 566 -11.93 -3.62 12.29
CA GLY A 566 -10.98 -4.40 11.52
C GLY A 566 -10.61 -3.80 10.16
N LEU A 567 -10.68 -2.47 10.04
CA LEU A 567 -10.32 -1.74 8.83
C LEU A 567 -8.83 -1.39 8.81
N ILE A 568 -8.28 -1.08 9.99
CA ILE A 568 -6.87 -0.74 10.17
C ILE A 568 -6.22 -1.63 11.26
N ASN A 569 -4.91 -1.78 11.17
CA ASN A 569 -4.05 -2.42 12.17
C ASN A 569 -3.21 -1.37 12.88
N GLU A 570 -2.99 -1.59 14.17
CA GLU A 570 -2.05 -0.84 14.98
C GLU A 570 -0.66 -1.48 14.90
N ASN A 571 0.38 -0.67 14.76
CA ASN A 571 1.78 -1.06 14.69
C ASN A 571 2.60 -0.10 15.57
N ILE A 572 3.81 -0.49 15.93
CA ILE A 572 4.77 0.39 16.62
C ILE A 572 5.99 0.54 15.71
N TYR A 573 6.39 1.77 15.45
CA TYR A 573 7.60 2.11 14.71
C TYR A 573 8.22 3.37 15.26
N LEU A 574 9.53 3.38 15.50
CA LEU A 574 10.28 4.48 16.18
C LEU A 574 9.65 4.90 17.52
N ASP A 575 9.30 3.92 18.35
CA ASP A 575 8.64 4.11 19.66
C ASP A 575 7.30 4.88 19.59
N GLU A 576 6.68 4.97 18.39
CA GLU A 576 5.41 5.62 18.16
C GLU A 576 4.37 4.64 17.58
N VAL A 577 3.10 4.87 17.95
CA VAL A 577 1.98 4.13 17.41
C VAL A 577 1.73 4.58 15.96
N CYS A 578 1.63 3.62 15.07
CA CYS A 578 1.37 3.81 13.65
C CYS A 578 0.21 2.95 13.18
N PHE A 579 -0.43 3.35 12.10
CA PHE A 579 -1.57 2.65 11.53
C PHE A 579 -1.32 2.24 10.09
N SER A 580 -1.91 1.11 9.72
CA SER A 580 -1.93 0.64 8.34
C SER A 580 -3.29 0.00 8.02
N PHE A 581 -3.69 -0.01 6.75
CA PHE A 581 -4.87 -0.78 6.37
C PHE A 581 -4.64 -2.26 6.61
N LYS A 582 -5.71 -2.95 7.04
CA LYS A 582 -5.67 -4.40 7.20
C LYS A 582 -5.48 -5.11 5.86
N HIS A 583 -6.08 -4.59 4.80
CA HIS A 583 -5.99 -5.11 3.44
C HIS A 583 -5.63 -4.00 2.45
N ASN A 584 -4.63 -4.24 1.64
CA ASN A 584 -4.15 -3.25 0.67
C ASN A 584 -5.22 -2.83 -0.35
N LYS A 585 -6.16 -3.71 -0.68
CA LYS A 585 -7.28 -3.38 -1.57
C LYS A 585 -8.21 -2.30 -1.01
N MET A 586 -8.41 -2.25 0.31
CA MET A 586 -9.17 -1.17 0.95
C MET A 586 -8.47 0.17 0.76
N LYS A 587 -7.16 0.19 0.99
CA LYS A 587 -6.32 1.37 0.77
C LYS A 587 -6.40 1.87 -0.68
N GLN A 588 -6.18 0.96 -1.65
CA GLN A 588 -6.23 1.30 -3.08
C GLN A 588 -7.61 1.86 -3.48
N PHE A 589 -8.69 1.30 -2.94
CA PHE A 589 -10.04 1.75 -3.20
C PHE A 589 -10.28 3.19 -2.69
N ILE A 590 -9.90 3.47 -1.43
CA ILE A 590 -10.06 4.81 -0.83
C ILE A 590 -9.17 5.83 -1.53
N TYR A 591 -7.91 5.48 -1.78
CA TYR A 591 -6.95 6.37 -2.45
C TYR A 591 -7.41 6.76 -3.86
N ALA A 592 -7.98 5.82 -4.62
CA ALA A 592 -8.48 6.07 -5.97
C ALA A 592 -9.71 7.01 -6.03
N GLN A 593 -10.36 7.28 -4.90
CA GLN A 593 -11.49 8.22 -4.82
C GLN A 593 -11.05 9.66 -4.55
N GLN A 594 -9.77 9.87 -4.21
CA GLN A 594 -9.27 11.21 -3.88
C GLN A 594 -9.05 12.04 -5.17
N SER A 595 -9.36 13.33 -5.10
CA SER A 595 -9.10 14.25 -6.22
C SER A 595 -7.59 14.56 -6.34
N ASP A 596 -7.11 14.80 -7.58
CA ASP A 596 -5.71 15.13 -7.85
C ASP A 596 -5.21 16.35 -7.04
N MET A 597 -6.06 17.34 -6.83
CA MET A 597 -5.73 18.51 -6.01
C MET A 597 -5.52 18.12 -4.54
N LYS A 598 -6.41 17.28 -3.98
CA LYS A 598 -6.29 16.79 -2.60
C LYS A 598 -5.04 15.91 -2.45
N LEU A 599 -4.76 15.05 -3.45
CA LEU A 599 -3.55 14.24 -3.48
C LEU A 599 -2.30 15.09 -3.33
N ARG A 600 -2.11 16.12 -4.17
CA ARG A 600 -0.92 16.97 -4.14
C ARG A 600 -0.73 17.69 -2.80
N VAL A 601 -1.81 18.32 -2.30
CA VAL A 601 -1.74 19.13 -1.08
C VAL A 601 -1.47 18.26 0.16
N ILE A 602 -2.14 17.13 0.28
CA ILE A 602 -1.99 16.27 1.46
C ILE A 602 -0.63 15.57 1.43
N HIS A 603 -0.18 15.07 0.27
CA HIS A 603 1.16 14.47 0.16
C HIS A 603 2.27 15.47 0.51
N GLU A 604 2.15 16.74 0.09
CA GLU A 604 3.12 17.78 0.47
C GLU A 604 3.13 18.01 2.00
N LYS A 605 1.95 18.15 2.63
CA LYS A 605 1.85 18.30 4.09
C LYS A 605 2.46 17.11 4.83
N ILE A 606 2.15 15.89 4.40
CA ILE A 606 2.74 14.68 5.00
C ILE A 606 4.26 14.69 4.85
N ALA A 607 4.79 15.02 3.68
CA ALA A 607 6.24 15.09 3.46
C ALA A 607 6.93 16.04 4.44
N VAL A 608 6.38 17.25 4.61
CA VAL A 608 6.92 18.27 5.55
C VAL A 608 6.88 17.77 7.00
N LEU A 609 5.79 17.08 7.41
CA LEU A 609 5.70 16.54 8.77
C LEU A 609 6.68 15.38 8.99
N LEU A 610 6.88 14.54 7.96
CA LEU A 610 7.87 13.46 8.04
C LEU A 610 9.32 13.99 8.03
N GLU A 611 9.61 15.15 7.38
CA GLU A 611 10.91 15.81 7.48
C GLU A 611 11.24 16.24 8.91
N GLN A 612 10.25 16.74 9.66
CA GLN A 612 10.44 17.11 11.07
C GLN A 612 10.81 15.86 11.88
N LYS A 613 10.13 14.72 11.65
CA LYS A 613 10.46 13.45 12.30
C LYS A 613 11.85 12.93 11.91
N LEU A 614 12.25 13.07 10.65
CA LEU A 614 13.58 12.65 10.21
C LEU A 614 14.70 13.43 10.93
N ASN A 615 14.48 14.70 11.27
CA ASN A 615 15.42 15.50 12.04
C ASN A 615 15.63 14.94 13.48
N GLU A 616 14.60 14.29 14.04
CA GLU A 616 14.66 13.61 15.34
C GLU A 616 15.31 12.22 15.23
N ALA A 617 14.96 11.47 14.18
CA ALA A 617 15.37 10.07 13.95
C ALA A 617 16.48 9.95 12.90
N LYS A 618 17.54 10.75 12.98
CA LYS A 618 18.63 10.89 11.99
C LYS A 618 18.92 9.61 11.19
N ASN A 619 18.81 9.71 9.83
CA ASN A 619 19.14 8.65 8.87
C ASN A 619 18.25 7.40 8.89
N ASP A 620 16.97 7.50 9.23
CA ASP A 620 16.03 6.39 9.06
C ASP A 620 15.74 6.16 7.57
N SER A 621 16.07 4.95 7.08
CA SER A 621 15.95 4.56 5.68
C SER A 621 14.50 4.51 5.19
N GLU A 622 13.56 4.08 6.04
CA GLU A 622 12.15 4.00 5.67
C GLU A 622 11.50 5.38 5.63
N LEU A 623 11.89 6.28 6.55
CA LEU A 623 11.44 7.67 6.51
C LEU A 623 11.95 8.40 5.25
N LEU A 624 13.23 8.22 4.88
CA LEU A 624 13.78 8.80 3.66
C LEU A 624 12.99 8.36 2.41
N ALA A 625 12.71 7.06 2.31
CA ALA A 625 11.92 6.52 1.21
C ALA A 625 10.47 7.05 1.21
N ALA A 626 9.85 7.15 2.39
CA ALA A 626 8.49 7.69 2.53
C ALA A 626 8.42 9.16 2.13
N ILE A 627 9.35 10.00 2.59
CA ILE A 627 9.41 11.43 2.23
C ILE A 627 9.58 11.59 0.72
N GLY A 628 10.52 10.86 0.11
CA GLY A 628 10.74 10.86 -1.34
C GLY A 628 9.48 10.52 -2.12
N TYR A 629 8.75 9.48 -1.68
CA TYR A 629 7.47 9.11 -2.26
C TYR A 629 6.43 10.22 -2.15
N HIS A 630 6.27 10.82 -0.97
CA HIS A 630 5.26 11.87 -0.77
C HIS A 630 5.56 13.13 -1.60
N TYR A 631 6.82 13.54 -1.71
CA TYR A 631 7.19 14.65 -2.61
C TYR A 631 6.96 14.32 -4.09
N ARG A 632 7.17 13.06 -4.49
CA ARG A 632 6.85 12.60 -5.85
C ARG A 632 5.37 12.74 -6.16
N GLN A 633 4.49 12.31 -5.25
CA GLN A 633 3.05 12.43 -5.41
C GLN A 633 2.58 13.90 -5.34
N ALA A 634 3.33 14.77 -4.68
CA ALA A 634 3.10 16.21 -4.66
C ALA A 634 3.65 16.95 -5.89
N HIS A 635 4.26 16.23 -6.86
CA HIS A 635 4.94 16.78 -8.05
C HIS A 635 6.11 17.73 -7.73
N GLN A 636 6.78 17.52 -6.59
CA GLN A 636 8.00 18.22 -6.21
C GLN A 636 9.24 17.36 -6.55
N GLU A 637 9.55 17.25 -7.84
CA GLU A 637 10.53 16.32 -8.38
C GLU A 637 11.94 16.49 -7.79
N LEU A 638 12.44 17.72 -7.63
CA LEU A 638 13.78 17.94 -7.08
C LEU A 638 13.89 17.45 -5.64
N LYS A 639 12.89 17.73 -4.79
CA LYS A 639 12.88 17.22 -3.41
C LYS A 639 12.72 15.71 -3.36
N SER A 640 11.82 15.16 -4.19
CA SER A 640 11.64 13.72 -4.30
C SER A 640 12.95 13.01 -4.61
N LEU A 641 13.65 13.46 -5.65
CA LEU A 641 14.93 12.89 -6.06
C LEU A 641 16.01 13.04 -4.99
N ASP A 642 16.03 14.15 -4.23
CA ASP A 642 16.99 14.33 -3.14
C ASP A 642 16.82 13.29 -2.04
N TYR A 643 15.59 13.02 -1.60
CA TYR A 643 15.31 12.02 -0.59
C TYR A 643 15.50 10.58 -1.10
N GLU A 644 15.12 10.29 -2.34
CA GLU A 644 15.37 8.99 -2.97
C GLU A 644 16.88 8.71 -3.10
N LEU A 645 17.66 9.69 -3.55
CA LEU A 645 19.12 9.56 -3.60
C LEU A 645 19.75 9.45 -2.21
N SER A 646 19.16 10.09 -1.18
CA SER A 646 19.61 9.95 0.21
C SER A 646 19.38 8.53 0.73
N HIS A 647 18.21 7.96 0.43
CA HIS A 647 17.90 6.57 0.75
C HIS A 647 18.87 5.59 0.07
N HIS A 648 19.11 5.74 -1.24
CA HIS A 648 20.07 4.90 -1.97
C HIS A 648 21.51 5.08 -1.48
N GLN A 649 21.89 6.30 -1.15
CA GLN A 649 23.21 6.57 -0.59
C GLN A 649 23.42 5.83 0.74
N LEU A 650 22.41 5.80 1.61
CA LEU A 650 22.49 5.08 2.88
C LEU A 650 22.62 3.57 2.65
N PHE A 651 21.81 3.01 1.75
CA PHE A 651 21.82 1.59 1.40
C PHE A 651 23.18 1.16 0.82
N LEU A 652 23.69 1.86 -0.21
CA LEU A 652 24.99 1.57 -0.84
C LEU A 652 26.17 1.79 0.11
N ARG A 653 26.05 2.71 1.09
CA ARG A 653 27.09 2.91 2.10
C ARG A 653 27.26 1.68 2.97
N ILE A 654 26.17 1.05 3.38
CA ILE A 654 26.20 -0.14 4.22
C ILE A 654 26.74 -1.35 3.47
N GLN A 655 26.40 -1.51 2.19
CA GLN A 655 26.79 -2.69 1.40
C GLN A 655 28.16 -2.57 0.70
N HIS A 656 28.56 -1.37 0.26
CA HIS A 656 29.67 -1.19 -0.65
C HIS A 656 30.87 -0.44 -0.05
N GLU A 657 30.78 0.09 1.15
CA GLU A 657 31.94 0.68 1.82
C GLU A 657 32.68 -0.37 2.65
N LEU A 658 33.94 -0.63 2.28
CA LEU A 658 34.81 -1.58 2.99
C LEU A 658 35.12 -1.10 4.42
N PHE A 659 35.31 0.20 4.58
CA PHE A 659 35.65 0.85 5.86
C PHE A 659 34.81 2.11 6.06
N PRO A 660 33.50 1.97 6.36
CA PRO A 660 32.60 3.11 6.49
C PRO A 660 32.92 3.95 7.74
N ILE A 661 32.64 5.25 7.65
CA ILE A 661 32.61 6.12 8.83
C ILE A 661 31.30 5.88 9.53
N TYR A 662 31.34 5.47 10.78
CA TYR A 662 30.19 4.98 11.51
C TYR A 662 29.68 6.04 12.49
N HIS A 663 28.38 6.31 12.50
CA HIS A 663 27.71 7.02 13.58
C HIS A 663 26.87 6.01 14.39
N GLN A 664 26.92 6.06 15.71
CA GLN A 664 26.24 5.10 16.61
C GLN A 664 24.70 5.01 16.36
N GLU A 665 24.13 6.02 15.74
CA GLU A 665 22.72 6.10 15.39
C GLU A 665 22.28 5.12 14.27
N HIS A 666 23.19 4.40 13.63
CA HIS A 666 22.90 3.48 12.50
C HIS A 666 22.55 2.04 12.92
N LEU A 667 22.44 1.75 14.20
CA LEU A 667 22.16 0.39 14.71
C LEU A 667 20.73 -0.12 14.40
N ALA A 668 19.77 0.74 14.12
CA ALA A 668 18.39 0.38 13.78
C ALA A 668 18.23 -0.29 12.41
N SER A 669 19.24 -0.18 11.53
CA SER A 669 19.18 -0.66 10.14
C SER A 669 19.50 -2.14 9.94
N ARG A 670 19.57 -2.96 11.00
CA ARG A 670 19.96 -4.39 10.92
C ARG A 670 19.00 -5.28 10.13
N GLU A 671 17.72 -4.93 10.05
CA GLU A 671 16.73 -5.69 9.27
C GLU A 671 16.82 -5.44 7.75
N LEU A 672 17.39 -4.30 7.32
CA LEU A 672 17.54 -3.95 5.91
C LEU A 672 18.53 -4.86 5.15
N VAL A 673 19.54 -5.37 5.83
CA VAL A 673 20.57 -6.24 5.21
C VAL A 673 20.05 -7.64 4.87
N ARG A 674 18.96 -8.08 5.50
CA ARG A 674 18.37 -9.43 5.31
C ARG A 674 17.24 -9.47 4.28
N ARG A 675 16.70 -8.35 3.84
CA ARG A 675 15.66 -8.33 2.81
C ARG A 675 16.32 -8.18 1.45
N GLU A 676 15.93 -9.06 0.53
CA GLU A 676 16.32 -9.19 -0.88
C GLU A 676 16.81 -7.87 -1.48
N ALA A 677 18.01 -7.89 -2.08
CA ALA A 677 18.52 -6.75 -2.83
C ALA A 677 17.49 -6.41 -3.92
N PRO A 678 16.72 -5.34 -3.78
CA PRO A 678 15.80 -4.93 -4.84
C PRO A 678 16.66 -4.65 -6.08
N ASN A 679 16.06 -4.72 -7.25
CA ASN A 679 16.71 -4.53 -8.53
C ASN A 679 17.30 -3.10 -8.63
N GLU A 680 18.47 -2.88 -7.98
CA GLU A 680 19.13 -1.58 -7.86
C GLU A 680 19.38 -0.95 -9.24
N LEU A 681 19.71 -1.80 -10.23
CA LEU A 681 19.91 -1.34 -11.59
C LEU A 681 18.65 -0.74 -12.21
N GLU A 682 17.47 -1.30 -11.94
CA GLU A 682 16.19 -0.74 -12.42
C GLU A 682 15.90 0.61 -11.77
N LYS A 683 16.17 0.74 -10.48
CA LYS A 683 15.99 2.00 -9.76
C LYS A 683 16.92 3.09 -10.27
N PHE A 684 18.19 2.78 -10.52
CA PHE A 684 19.11 3.75 -11.15
C PHE A 684 18.62 4.16 -12.54
N LYS A 685 18.08 3.24 -13.34
CA LYS A 685 17.47 3.58 -14.63
C LYS A 685 16.28 4.50 -14.48
N GLU A 686 15.41 4.24 -13.50
CA GLU A 686 14.23 5.08 -13.23
C GLU A 686 14.64 6.50 -12.79
N ILE A 687 15.54 6.62 -11.80
CA ILE A 687 16.04 7.92 -11.32
C ILE A 687 16.74 8.69 -12.45
N GLY A 688 17.59 8.00 -13.23
CA GLY A 688 18.30 8.61 -14.37
C GLY A 688 17.35 9.10 -15.47
N ALA A 689 16.29 8.35 -15.77
CA ALA A 689 15.25 8.78 -16.71
C ALA A 689 14.53 10.03 -16.25
N ARG A 690 14.13 10.09 -14.96
CA ARG A 690 13.49 11.27 -14.35
C ARG A 690 14.39 12.50 -14.32
N LEU A 691 15.67 12.33 -13.96
CA LEU A 691 16.65 13.42 -14.02
C LEU A 691 16.80 13.99 -15.44
N LYS A 692 16.79 13.12 -16.45
CA LYS A 692 16.84 13.53 -17.85
C LYS A 692 15.56 14.24 -18.32
N GLU A 693 14.40 13.82 -17.83
CA GLU A 693 13.10 14.44 -18.16
C GLU A 693 13.03 15.90 -17.68
N ILE A 694 13.52 16.17 -16.47
CA ILE A 694 13.50 17.51 -15.88
C ILE A 694 14.69 18.37 -16.29
N GLU A 695 15.70 17.84 -17.00
CA GLU A 695 16.91 18.57 -17.40
C GLU A 695 16.59 19.87 -18.15
N GLY A 696 15.66 19.82 -19.10
CA GLY A 696 15.27 21.00 -19.89
C GLY A 696 14.71 22.18 -19.07
N GLN A 697 14.13 21.87 -17.89
CA GLN A 697 13.55 22.87 -17.00
C GLN A 697 14.54 23.38 -15.94
N TYR A 698 15.47 22.55 -15.47
CA TYR A 698 16.30 22.80 -14.30
C TYR A 698 17.81 22.75 -14.58
N ALA A 699 18.25 22.75 -15.84
CA ALA A 699 19.66 22.60 -16.23
C ALA A 699 20.62 23.60 -15.55
N GLU A 700 20.17 24.82 -15.30
CA GLU A 700 20.96 25.88 -14.64
C GLU A 700 20.75 25.95 -13.11
N ASP A 701 19.82 25.14 -12.57
CA ASP A 701 19.54 25.11 -11.13
C ASP A 701 20.67 24.39 -10.38
N SER A 702 21.21 25.05 -9.36
CA SER A 702 22.29 24.49 -8.54
C SER A 702 21.87 23.21 -7.80
N THR A 703 20.61 23.10 -7.40
CA THR A 703 20.05 21.92 -6.75
C THR A 703 20.01 20.75 -7.71
N TYR A 704 19.54 20.99 -8.95
CA TYR A 704 19.55 19.95 -9.99
C TYR A 704 20.95 19.46 -10.29
N GLN A 705 21.95 20.37 -10.44
CA GLN A 705 23.33 19.96 -10.70
C GLN A 705 23.92 19.16 -9.56
N LEU A 706 23.61 19.50 -8.32
CA LEU A 706 24.01 18.71 -7.16
C LEU A 706 23.39 17.32 -7.17
N LEU A 707 22.10 17.19 -7.49
CA LEU A 707 21.40 15.91 -7.61
C LEU A 707 21.99 15.06 -8.73
N LEU A 708 22.29 15.65 -9.88
CA LEU A 708 22.91 14.96 -10.99
C LEU A 708 24.31 14.43 -10.65
N VAL A 709 25.14 15.25 -10.00
CA VAL A 709 26.47 14.83 -9.52
C VAL A 709 26.36 13.70 -8.51
N ARG A 710 25.39 13.80 -7.61
CA ARG A 710 25.10 12.78 -6.61
C ARG A 710 24.64 11.46 -7.23
N PHE A 711 23.75 11.52 -8.19
CA PHE A 711 23.28 10.36 -8.96
C PHE A 711 24.44 9.68 -9.68
N LEU A 712 25.23 10.42 -10.48
CA LEU A 712 26.39 9.90 -11.21
C LEU A 712 27.42 9.25 -10.28
N TYR A 713 27.63 9.83 -9.09
CA TYR A 713 28.52 9.26 -8.08
C TYR A 713 28.00 7.91 -7.56
N LEU A 714 26.73 7.82 -7.22
CA LEU A 714 26.13 6.59 -6.68
C LEU A 714 26.08 5.47 -7.73
N GLU A 715 25.68 5.81 -8.95
CA GLU A 715 25.64 4.88 -10.09
C GLU A 715 27.04 4.43 -10.49
N GLY A 716 28.00 5.36 -10.60
CA GLY A 716 29.40 5.05 -10.91
C GLY A 716 30.02 4.13 -9.88
N ARG A 717 29.77 4.39 -8.60
CA ARG A 717 30.22 3.55 -7.51
C ARG A 717 29.58 2.15 -7.55
N PHE A 718 28.30 2.05 -7.85
CA PHE A 718 27.61 0.78 -8.02
C PHE A 718 28.26 -0.05 -9.13
N PHE A 719 28.53 0.53 -10.30
CA PHE A 719 29.15 -0.18 -11.41
C PHE A 719 30.61 -0.61 -11.13
N ILE A 720 31.40 0.23 -10.45
CA ILE A 720 32.77 -0.16 -10.07
C ILE A 720 32.75 -1.38 -9.13
N ASN A 721 31.83 -1.38 -8.15
CA ASN A 721 31.73 -2.49 -7.20
C ASN A 721 31.19 -3.78 -7.82
N SER A 722 30.35 -3.68 -8.86
CA SER A 722 29.83 -4.83 -9.60
C SER A 722 30.78 -5.36 -10.70
N GLY A 723 31.91 -4.69 -10.90
CA GLY A 723 32.94 -5.07 -11.91
C GLY A 723 32.70 -4.48 -13.31
N ASP A 724 31.65 -3.68 -13.54
CA ASP A 724 31.45 -2.92 -14.78
C ASP A 724 32.26 -1.61 -14.75
N TYR A 725 33.57 -1.76 -14.84
CA TYR A 725 34.49 -0.64 -14.68
C TYR A 725 34.33 0.45 -15.74
N ASN A 726 33.99 0.11 -16.99
CA ASN A 726 33.87 1.09 -18.07
C ASN A 726 32.80 2.13 -17.77
N ARG A 727 31.63 1.69 -17.46
CA ARG A 727 30.50 2.57 -17.08
C ARG A 727 30.75 3.30 -15.77
N GLY A 728 31.34 2.60 -14.80
CA GLY A 728 31.64 3.16 -13.50
C GLY A 728 32.62 4.32 -13.58
N ILE A 729 33.73 4.14 -14.33
CA ILE A 729 34.78 5.17 -14.53
C ILE A 729 34.22 6.37 -15.29
N GLU A 730 33.46 6.14 -16.36
CA GLU A 730 32.87 7.22 -17.15
C GLU A 730 31.97 8.11 -16.24
N ASN A 731 31.14 7.53 -15.41
CA ASN A 731 30.31 8.28 -14.49
C ASN A 731 31.14 9.06 -13.44
N ILE A 732 32.19 8.43 -12.86
CA ILE A 732 33.05 9.10 -11.87
C ILE A 732 33.85 10.23 -12.50
N GLN A 733 34.33 10.09 -13.73
CA GLN A 733 35.01 11.17 -14.46
C GLN A 733 34.05 12.35 -14.69
N ARG A 734 32.79 12.10 -15.06
CA ARG A 734 31.76 13.14 -15.17
C ARG A 734 31.48 13.82 -13.83
N VAL A 735 31.48 13.06 -12.72
CA VAL A 735 31.37 13.63 -11.34
C VAL A 735 32.54 14.57 -11.09
N ILE A 736 33.81 14.18 -11.40
CA ILE A 736 35.00 15.00 -11.16
C ILE A 736 34.94 16.31 -11.97
N VAL A 737 34.55 16.24 -13.25
CA VAL A 737 34.41 17.45 -14.09
C VAL A 737 33.35 18.37 -13.53
N LYS A 738 32.10 17.86 -13.33
CA LYS A 738 31.02 18.68 -12.82
C LYS A 738 31.29 19.23 -11.42
N ALA A 739 31.90 18.44 -10.54
CA ALA A 739 32.24 18.88 -9.20
C ALA A 739 33.30 20.01 -9.19
N LYS A 740 34.19 20.07 -10.17
CA LYS A 740 35.10 21.21 -10.39
C LYS A 740 34.32 22.43 -10.87
N ASP A 741 33.50 22.29 -11.89
CA ASP A 741 32.75 23.38 -12.51
C ASP A 741 31.81 24.07 -11.51
N PHE A 742 31.14 23.29 -10.63
CA PHE A 742 30.19 23.80 -9.63
C PHE A 742 30.77 23.96 -8.22
N HIS A 743 32.10 23.87 -8.06
CA HIS A 743 32.81 24.00 -6.78
C HIS A 743 32.33 23.05 -5.68
N LEU A 744 31.90 21.84 -6.02
CA LEU A 744 31.37 20.84 -5.09
C LEU A 744 32.53 20.01 -4.48
N THR A 745 33.30 20.60 -3.57
CA THR A 745 34.53 20.03 -2.96
C THR A 745 34.31 18.64 -2.40
N THR A 746 33.15 18.39 -1.72
CA THR A 746 32.83 17.07 -1.15
C THR A 746 32.73 15.98 -2.21
N TYR A 747 32.07 16.26 -3.34
CA TYR A 747 31.93 15.29 -4.43
C TYR A 747 33.21 15.15 -5.26
N LEU A 748 34.01 16.20 -5.35
CA LEU A 748 35.32 16.14 -5.95
C LEU A 748 36.23 15.15 -5.19
N LEU A 749 36.30 15.28 -3.85
CA LEU A 749 37.02 14.35 -2.99
C LEU A 749 36.50 12.90 -3.09
N ARG A 750 35.18 12.75 -3.11
CA ARG A 750 34.52 11.46 -3.28
C ARG A 750 34.83 10.84 -4.64
N GLY A 751 34.84 11.62 -5.71
CA GLY A 751 35.21 11.19 -7.06
C GLY A 751 36.66 10.69 -7.12
N TYR A 752 37.61 11.47 -6.60
CA TYR A 752 38.99 11.04 -6.54
C TYR A 752 39.19 9.78 -5.71
N ARG A 753 38.57 9.66 -4.54
CA ARG A 753 38.62 8.44 -3.72
C ARG A 753 38.06 7.22 -4.46
N GLN A 754 37.01 7.39 -5.26
CA GLN A 754 36.45 6.29 -6.03
C GLN A 754 37.40 5.83 -7.14
N MET A 755 38.14 6.75 -7.79
CA MET A 755 39.20 6.40 -8.71
C MET A 755 40.36 5.67 -8.02
N ILE A 756 40.73 6.11 -6.81
CA ILE A 756 41.74 5.41 -6.01
C ILE A 756 41.28 3.98 -5.71
N TYR A 757 40.05 3.76 -5.30
CA TYR A 757 39.52 2.42 -5.04
C TYR A 757 39.49 1.54 -6.29
N TYR A 758 39.16 2.10 -7.44
CA TYR A 758 39.26 1.41 -8.72
C TYR A 758 40.71 0.94 -9.00
N TYR A 759 41.71 1.81 -8.82
CA TYR A 759 43.10 1.45 -9.04
C TYR A 759 43.65 0.46 -8.01
N ILE A 760 43.13 0.44 -6.80
CA ILE A 760 43.39 -0.64 -5.84
C ILE A 760 42.82 -1.97 -6.36
N GLN A 761 41.60 -1.97 -6.88
CA GLN A 761 40.96 -3.18 -7.42
C GLN A 761 41.66 -3.72 -8.65
N THR A 762 42.29 -2.88 -9.47
CA THR A 762 43.05 -3.25 -10.68
C THR A 762 44.53 -3.37 -10.43
N ASP A 763 45.01 -3.27 -9.19
CA ASP A 763 46.42 -3.30 -8.76
C ASP A 763 47.34 -2.32 -9.52
N ASN A 764 46.84 -1.13 -9.88
CA ASN A 764 47.56 -0.10 -10.61
C ASN A 764 48.06 1.00 -9.65
N ALA A 765 49.26 0.81 -9.12
CA ALA A 765 49.88 1.73 -8.17
C ALA A 765 50.19 3.12 -8.76
N THR A 766 50.58 3.22 -10.04
CA THR A 766 50.97 4.49 -10.66
C THR A 766 49.82 5.50 -10.73
N ASP A 767 48.69 5.06 -11.28
CA ASP A 767 47.51 5.93 -11.38
C ASP A 767 46.86 6.18 -10.01
N MET A 768 46.96 5.20 -9.11
CA MET A 768 46.50 5.39 -7.72
C MET A 768 47.22 6.56 -7.04
N ALA A 769 48.59 6.65 -7.19
CA ALA A 769 49.39 7.74 -6.63
C ALA A 769 48.96 9.10 -7.17
N HIS A 770 48.70 9.21 -8.48
CA HIS A 770 48.25 10.45 -9.11
C HIS A 770 46.95 10.96 -8.48
N TYR A 771 45.94 10.10 -8.31
CA TYR A 771 44.69 10.51 -7.72
C TYR A 771 44.78 10.76 -6.21
N ILE A 772 45.69 10.11 -5.48
CA ILE A 772 45.96 10.41 -4.07
C ILE A 772 46.49 11.84 -3.95
N ASP A 773 47.44 12.25 -4.77
CA ASP A 773 48.06 13.58 -4.73
C ASP A 773 47.01 14.66 -5.07
N LEU A 774 46.20 14.47 -6.12
CA LEU A 774 45.08 15.38 -6.44
C LEU A 774 44.04 15.50 -5.30
N ALA A 775 43.71 14.39 -4.68
CA ALA A 775 42.78 14.39 -3.57
C ALA A 775 43.37 15.03 -2.32
N MET A 776 44.65 14.85 -2.05
CA MET A 776 45.35 15.44 -0.92
C MET A 776 45.40 16.97 -1.02
N ASP A 777 45.73 17.50 -2.19
CA ASP A 777 45.75 18.95 -2.43
C ASP A 777 44.38 19.61 -2.14
N VAL A 778 43.29 18.96 -2.61
CA VAL A 778 41.93 19.43 -2.35
C VAL A 778 41.57 19.29 -0.88
N ALA A 779 41.95 18.18 -0.21
CA ALA A 779 41.64 17.94 1.18
C ALA A 779 42.34 18.93 2.13
N ILE A 780 43.61 19.26 1.83
CA ILE A 780 44.40 20.25 2.58
C ILE A 780 43.80 21.65 2.40
N THR A 781 43.50 22.02 1.14
CA THR A 781 42.94 23.35 0.82
C THR A 781 41.58 23.52 1.50
N ALA A 782 40.80 22.46 1.59
CA ALA A 782 39.48 22.46 2.27
C ALA A 782 39.59 22.26 3.79
N ASN A 783 40.77 22.11 4.35
CA ASN A 783 41.01 21.80 5.78
C ASN A 783 40.17 20.58 6.27
N ASN A 784 40.08 19.53 5.41
CA ASN A 784 39.27 18.33 5.69
C ASN A 784 40.14 17.22 6.30
N ASN A 785 40.29 17.25 7.63
CA ASN A 785 41.11 16.29 8.39
C ASN A 785 40.69 14.84 8.22
N GLU A 786 39.38 14.60 8.06
CA GLU A 786 38.84 13.27 7.80
C GLU A 786 39.36 12.69 6.48
N SER A 787 39.26 13.46 5.42
CA SER A 787 39.78 13.04 4.12
C SER A 787 41.31 12.90 4.12
N ILE A 788 42.02 13.78 4.83
CA ILE A 788 43.47 13.70 5.00
C ILE A 788 43.83 12.37 5.69
N GLY A 789 43.17 11.99 6.80
CA GLY A 789 43.44 10.72 7.47
C GLY A 789 43.19 9.50 6.59
N ILE A 790 42.10 9.49 5.78
CA ILE A 790 41.83 8.42 4.81
C ILE A 790 42.91 8.37 3.74
N LEU A 791 43.29 9.52 3.17
CA LEU A 791 44.27 9.62 2.09
C LEU A 791 45.68 9.21 2.54
N LEU A 792 46.08 9.53 3.79
CA LEU A 792 47.36 9.04 4.36
C LEU A 792 47.37 7.52 4.47
N ARG A 793 46.26 6.90 4.93
CA ARG A 793 46.19 5.43 4.93
C ARG A 793 46.27 4.84 3.54
N LEU A 794 45.63 5.45 2.52
CA LEU A 794 45.71 5.03 1.13
C LEU A 794 47.10 5.29 0.51
N LYS A 795 47.81 6.35 0.91
CA LYS A 795 49.19 6.62 0.54
C LYS A 795 50.12 5.57 1.16
N GLY A 796 49.85 5.15 2.40
CA GLY A 796 50.56 4.02 3.01
C GLY A 796 50.34 2.71 2.22
N LEU A 797 49.11 2.42 1.75
CA LEU A 797 48.82 1.27 0.90
C LEU A 797 49.55 1.36 -0.46
N TYR A 798 49.63 2.55 -1.06
CA TYR A 798 50.43 2.77 -2.27
C TYR A 798 51.89 2.37 -2.07
N HIS A 799 52.55 2.86 -0.97
CA HIS A 799 53.94 2.48 -0.65
C HIS A 799 54.10 0.98 -0.37
N LEU A 800 53.07 0.35 0.22
CA LEU A 800 53.04 -1.11 0.38
C LEU A 800 53.00 -1.83 -1.00
N MET A 801 52.23 -1.32 -1.97
CA MET A 801 52.14 -1.90 -3.31
C MET A 801 53.46 -1.82 -4.08
N ILE A 802 54.23 -0.77 -3.91
CA ILE A 802 55.55 -0.62 -4.56
C ILE A 802 56.70 -1.18 -3.73
N GLY A 803 56.44 -1.76 -2.53
CA GLY A 803 57.43 -2.44 -1.72
C GLY A 803 58.22 -1.56 -0.76
N ASP A 804 57.92 -0.28 -0.62
CA ASP A 804 58.52 0.64 0.34
C ASP A 804 57.86 0.54 1.70
N LEU A 805 58.22 -0.50 2.46
CA LEU A 805 57.55 -0.85 3.73
C LEU A 805 57.77 0.19 4.83
N ASP A 806 58.83 0.98 4.82
CA ASP A 806 59.13 1.95 5.86
C ASP A 806 58.30 3.21 5.68
N GLN A 807 58.15 3.72 4.46
CA GLN A 807 57.26 4.82 4.13
C GLN A 807 55.78 4.41 4.34
N ALA A 808 55.43 3.16 3.94
CA ALA A 808 54.09 2.63 4.17
C ALA A 808 53.72 2.68 5.66
N GLU A 809 54.58 2.18 6.54
CA GLU A 809 54.37 2.18 7.99
C GLU A 809 54.24 3.59 8.55
N SER A 810 55.10 4.54 8.10
CA SER A 810 55.04 5.94 8.53
C SER A 810 53.71 6.61 8.22
N TYR A 811 53.22 6.54 6.96
CA TYR A 811 51.94 7.15 6.56
C TYR A 811 50.75 6.51 7.24
N ILE A 812 50.77 5.18 7.46
CA ILE A 812 49.67 4.49 8.14
C ILE A 812 49.60 4.89 9.62
N GLN A 813 50.74 5.04 10.30
CA GLN A 813 50.81 5.51 11.68
C GLN A 813 50.33 6.96 11.85
N GLU A 814 50.69 7.84 10.89
CA GLU A 814 50.16 9.20 10.85
C GLU A 814 48.67 9.24 10.69
N SER A 815 48.09 8.41 9.80
CA SER A 815 46.65 8.23 9.66
C SER A 815 45.98 7.81 10.96
N ILE A 816 46.53 6.80 11.66
CA ILE A 816 46.02 6.34 12.95
C ILE A 816 46.05 7.48 13.98
N THR A 817 47.09 8.29 13.99
CA THR A 817 47.25 9.44 14.90
C THR A 817 46.11 10.46 14.67
N ILE A 818 45.80 10.82 13.42
CA ILE A 818 44.73 11.74 13.05
C ILE A 818 43.40 11.20 13.50
N PHE A 819 43.10 9.93 13.21
CA PHE A 819 41.82 9.33 13.58
C PHE A 819 41.65 9.14 15.10
N ASN A 820 42.73 8.80 15.84
CA ASN A 820 42.67 8.71 17.29
C ASN A 820 42.38 10.07 17.96
N ILE A 821 42.92 11.17 17.43
CA ILE A 821 42.60 12.51 17.89
C ILE A 821 41.11 12.83 17.64
N ALA A 822 40.61 12.50 16.46
CA ALA A 822 39.22 12.74 16.10
C ALA A 822 38.23 11.82 16.85
N ASN A 823 38.65 10.62 17.24
CA ASN A 823 37.84 9.56 17.87
C ASN A 823 37.69 9.74 19.39
N ARG A 824 38.29 10.76 19.99
CA ARG A 824 38.22 10.98 21.47
C ARG A 824 36.83 11.20 22.04
N PHE A 825 35.88 11.63 21.20
CA PHE A 825 34.51 11.97 21.56
C PHE A 825 33.44 11.12 20.90
N ASP A 826 33.79 10.39 19.81
CA ASP A 826 32.83 9.64 19.00
C ASP A 826 33.59 8.54 18.22
N GLU A 827 33.31 7.27 18.49
CA GLU A 827 34.02 6.11 17.93
C GLU A 827 33.77 5.87 16.42
N LYS A 828 33.41 6.90 15.70
CA LYS A 828 32.99 6.84 14.28
C LYS A 828 34.08 6.39 13.30
N TYR A 829 35.35 6.50 13.66
CA TYR A 829 36.48 6.12 12.79
C TYR A 829 37.07 4.74 13.09
N ASN A 830 36.44 3.93 13.95
CA ASN A 830 36.96 2.62 14.36
C ASN A 830 37.26 1.71 13.15
N SER A 831 36.42 1.71 12.11
CA SER A 831 36.66 0.91 10.90
C SER A 831 37.92 1.38 10.10
N ASN A 832 38.17 2.70 10.06
CA ASN A 832 39.36 3.26 9.40
C ASN A 832 40.64 2.98 10.18
N ILE A 833 40.56 3.02 11.52
CA ILE A 833 41.66 2.65 12.40
C ILE A 833 41.97 1.14 12.29
N ALA A 834 40.90 0.31 12.25
CA ALA A 834 41.02 -1.12 12.08
C ALA A 834 41.69 -1.47 10.73
N ALA A 835 41.27 -0.81 9.64
CA ALA A 835 41.89 -0.98 8.32
C ALA A 835 43.40 -0.57 8.32
N ALA A 836 43.72 0.48 9.06
CA ALA A 836 45.14 0.88 9.21
C ALA A 836 45.95 -0.16 10.00
N TYR A 837 45.40 -0.75 11.05
CA TYR A 837 46.06 -1.86 11.77
C TYR A 837 46.21 -3.10 10.90
N ASP A 838 45.26 -3.40 10.03
CA ASP A 838 45.33 -4.53 9.11
C ASP A 838 46.45 -4.32 8.07
N TYR A 839 46.61 -3.11 7.52
CA TYR A 839 47.76 -2.80 6.62
C TYR A 839 49.11 -2.84 7.35
N LEU A 840 49.18 -2.39 8.61
CA LEU A 840 50.38 -2.58 9.42
C LEU A 840 50.66 -4.07 9.66
N ALA A 841 49.64 -4.89 9.83
CA ALA A 841 49.78 -6.33 9.97
C ALA A 841 50.29 -6.98 8.68
N GLU A 842 49.83 -6.52 7.51
CA GLU A 842 50.38 -6.97 6.21
C GLU A 842 51.89 -6.63 6.10
N ILE A 843 52.32 -5.42 6.51
CA ILE A 843 53.72 -5.03 6.57
C ILE A 843 54.53 -5.99 7.46
N GLN A 844 54.07 -6.30 8.66
CA GLN A 844 54.75 -7.22 9.58
C GLN A 844 54.78 -8.65 9.02
N ARG A 845 53.73 -9.10 8.34
CA ARG A 845 53.72 -10.40 7.66
C ARG A 845 54.77 -10.47 6.55
N LEU A 846 54.91 -9.40 5.74
CA LEU A 846 55.90 -9.30 4.69
C LEU A 846 57.36 -9.25 5.23
N ARG A 847 57.54 -8.75 6.47
CA ARG A 847 58.80 -8.82 7.22
C ARG A 847 58.98 -10.16 7.98
N SER A 848 58.06 -11.13 7.78
CA SER A 848 58.04 -12.42 8.46
C SER A 848 57.82 -12.36 9.98
N ASN A 849 57.34 -11.24 10.50
CA ASN A 849 57.00 -11.05 11.93
C ASN A 849 55.56 -11.48 12.21
N TYR A 850 55.24 -12.78 12.05
CA TYR A 850 53.86 -13.30 12.07
C TYR A 850 53.18 -13.04 13.43
N GLU A 851 53.88 -13.16 14.55
CA GLU A 851 53.27 -12.92 15.87
C GLU A 851 52.80 -11.47 16.03
N GLN A 852 53.57 -10.51 15.54
CA GLN A 852 53.17 -9.09 15.57
C GLN A 852 52.04 -8.81 14.58
N SER A 853 52.05 -9.46 13.42
CA SER A 853 50.97 -9.38 12.45
C SER A 853 49.65 -9.86 13.05
N ILE A 854 49.61 -11.04 13.68
CA ILE A 854 48.45 -11.61 14.34
C ILE A 854 47.91 -10.66 15.42
N LYS A 855 48.80 -10.04 16.25
CA LYS A 855 48.37 -9.09 17.27
C LYS A 855 47.70 -7.85 16.70
N LEU A 856 48.19 -7.33 15.55
CA LEU A 856 47.63 -6.16 14.89
C LEU A 856 46.30 -6.50 14.23
N GLN A 857 46.19 -7.67 13.60
CA GLN A 857 44.90 -8.15 13.03
C GLN A 857 43.85 -8.39 14.10
N GLN A 858 44.25 -8.96 15.26
CA GLN A 858 43.31 -9.11 16.36
C GLN A 858 42.78 -7.77 16.89
N LYS A 859 43.68 -6.72 16.93
CA LYS A 859 43.21 -5.37 17.28
C LYS A 859 42.19 -4.84 16.24
N ALA A 860 42.43 -5.07 14.96
CA ALA A 860 41.51 -4.65 13.88
C ALA A 860 40.14 -5.35 14.01
N ILE A 861 40.16 -6.67 14.25
CA ILE A 861 38.94 -7.47 14.47
C ILE A 861 38.16 -6.97 15.68
N ASN A 862 38.83 -6.79 16.82
CA ASN A 862 38.18 -6.35 18.06
C ASN A 862 37.48 -4.99 17.94
N LEU A 863 38.08 -4.03 17.17
CA LEU A 863 37.47 -2.74 16.90
C LEU A 863 36.20 -2.84 16.04
N CYS A 864 36.07 -3.88 15.24
CA CYS A 864 34.95 -4.06 14.33
C CYS A 864 33.87 -5.00 14.89
N GLU A 865 34.21 -5.99 15.71
CA GLU A 865 33.25 -6.91 16.35
C GLU A 865 32.26 -6.17 17.26
N GLY A 866 32.73 -5.21 18.03
CA GLY A 866 31.88 -4.37 18.89
C GLY A 866 30.83 -3.57 18.14
N ASN A 867 31.06 -3.25 16.88
CA ASN A 867 30.20 -2.42 16.02
C ASN A 867 29.49 -3.20 14.90
N ASN A 868 29.63 -4.54 14.84
CA ASN A 868 29.05 -5.42 13.82
C ASN A 868 29.31 -4.99 12.37
N LEU A 869 30.53 -4.58 12.06
CA LEU A 869 30.96 -4.16 10.72
C LEU A 869 31.26 -5.38 9.83
N VAL A 870 30.20 -6.04 9.36
CA VAL A 870 30.22 -7.34 8.68
C VAL A 870 31.20 -7.39 7.51
N THR A 871 31.18 -6.38 6.62
CA THR A 871 32.05 -6.33 5.43
C THR A 871 33.52 -6.19 5.82
N SER A 872 33.84 -5.33 6.78
CA SER A 872 35.21 -5.14 7.26
C SER A 872 35.73 -6.39 7.97
N LEU A 873 34.90 -7.04 8.80
CA LEU A 873 35.25 -8.28 9.51
C LEU A 873 35.57 -9.43 8.54
N ALA A 874 34.79 -9.57 7.46
CA ALA A 874 35.07 -10.58 6.44
C ALA A 874 36.49 -10.45 5.89
N ILE A 875 36.92 -9.20 5.60
CA ILE A 875 38.28 -8.91 5.06
C ILE A 875 39.36 -9.26 6.09
N PHE A 876 39.21 -8.81 7.34
CA PHE A 876 40.20 -9.04 8.39
C PHE A 876 40.32 -10.52 8.76
N TYR A 877 39.25 -11.30 8.69
CA TYR A 877 39.32 -12.74 8.86
C TYR A 877 40.08 -13.43 7.70
N VAL A 878 39.94 -12.95 6.45
CA VAL A 878 40.78 -13.46 5.34
C VAL A 878 42.23 -13.15 5.59
N ASP A 879 42.57 -11.92 5.98
CA ASP A 879 43.98 -11.52 6.17
C ASP A 879 44.62 -12.22 7.37
N MET A 880 43.86 -12.47 8.45
CA MET A 880 44.24 -13.31 9.57
C MET A 880 44.52 -14.74 9.11
N GLY A 881 43.61 -15.33 8.31
CA GLY A 881 43.78 -16.65 7.73
C GLY A 881 45.06 -16.76 6.86
N ILE A 882 45.35 -15.75 6.02
CA ILE A 882 46.54 -15.68 5.21
C ILE A 882 47.81 -15.65 6.09
N THR A 883 47.83 -14.85 7.15
CA THR A 883 48.96 -14.75 8.08
C THR A 883 49.20 -16.08 8.81
N LEU A 884 48.14 -16.75 9.29
CA LEU A 884 48.23 -18.07 9.92
C LEU A 884 48.66 -19.15 8.94
N TYR A 885 48.21 -19.08 7.70
CA TYR A 885 48.67 -19.97 6.64
C TYR A 885 50.18 -19.83 6.37
N ALA A 886 50.67 -18.59 6.27
CA ALA A 886 52.08 -18.30 6.10
C ALA A 886 52.92 -18.77 7.33
N LYS A 887 52.33 -18.74 8.52
CA LYS A 887 52.92 -19.30 9.77
C LYS A 887 52.91 -20.84 9.78
N LYS A 888 52.17 -21.49 8.83
CA LYS A 888 51.95 -22.95 8.75
C LYS A 888 50.98 -23.50 9.77
N ASP A 889 50.14 -22.64 10.38
CA ASP A 889 49.05 -23.05 11.27
C ASP A 889 47.73 -23.21 10.47
N TYR A 890 47.64 -24.34 9.74
CA TYR A 890 46.58 -24.56 8.76
C TYR A 890 45.21 -24.74 9.39
N ASP A 891 45.11 -25.27 10.59
CA ASP A 891 43.83 -25.52 11.27
C ASP A 891 43.19 -24.22 11.79
N GLN A 892 44.01 -23.34 12.37
CA GLN A 892 43.50 -22.00 12.72
C GLN A 892 43.21 -21.16 11.49
N ALA A 893 44.05 -21.26 10.44
CA ALA A 893 43.79 -20.56 9.17
C ALA A 893 42.42 -20.96 8.57
N GLU A 894 42.14 -22.27 8.52
CA GLU A 894 40.83 -22.76 8.05
C GLU A 894 39.66 -22.18 8.86
N THR A 895 39.81 -22.16 10.17
CA THR A 895 38.76 -21.60 11.08
C THR A 895 38.46 -20.15 10.74
N TYR A 896 39.46 -19.31 10.53
CA TYR A 896 39.24 -17.91 10.18
C TYR A 896 38.72 -17.73 8.74
N PHE A 897 39.14 -18.54 7.79
CA PHE A 897 38.59 -18.52 6.43
C PHE A 897 37.12 -18.97 6.39
N LEU A 898 36.73 -19.97 7.16
CA LEU A 898 35.32 -20.38 7.25
C LEU A 898 34.44 -19.29 7.89
N LYS A 899 34.95 -18.63 8.94
CA LYS A 899 34.27 -17.44 9.49
C LYS A 899 34.11 -16.35 8.42
N ALA A 900 35.16 -16.04 7.68
CA ALA A 900 35.08 -15.07 6.61
C ALA A 900 34.04 -15.45 5.55
N ASN A 901 33.95 -16.74 5.20
CA ASN A 901 32.98 -17.23 4.23
C ASN A 901 31.53 -17.01 4.71
N GLU A 902 31.24 -17.28 5.97
CA GLU A 902 29.92 -17.01 6.56
C GLU A 902 29.52 -15.53 6.46
N TYR A 903 30.46 -14.62 6.73
CA TYR A 903 30.22 -13.18 6.58
C TYR A 903 30.05 -12.74 5.12
N PHE A 904 30.78 -13.36 4.19
CA PHE A 904 30.61 -13.07 2.76
C PHE A 904 29.28 -13.56 2.19
N GLU A 905 28.63 -14.56 2.76
CA GLU A 905 27.30 -14.99 2.32
C GLU A 905 26.21 -13.92 2.51
N VAL A 906 26.41 -13.00 3.48
CA VAL A 906 25.49 -11.90 3.77
C VAL A 906 25.88 -10.59 3.05
N THR A 907 26.98 -10.53 2.29
CA THR A 907 27.45 -9.31 1.63
C THR A 907 27.59 -9.52 0.13
N THR A 908 27.44 -8.44 -0.64
CA THR A 908 27.65 -8.45 -2.11
C THR A 908 29.08 -8.12 -2.53
N SER A 909 29.99 -7.81 -1.58
CA SER A 909 31.38 -7.42 -1.88
C SER A 909 32.15 -8.56 -2.54
N LEU A 910 32.84 -8.24 -3.67
CA LEU A 910 33.72 -9.17 -4.36
C LEU A 910 35.14 -9.13 -3.81
N TRP A 911 35.51 -8.11 -3.05
CA TRP A 911 36.84 -7.88 -2.52
C TRP A 911 37.30 -9.03 -1.61
N LYS A 912 38.51 -9.55 -1.81
CA LYS A 912 39.13 -10.67 -1.07
C LYS A 912 38.44 -12.05 -1.26
N ARG A 913 37.36 -12.19 -2.03
CA ARG A 913 36.73 -13.50 -2.26
C ARG A 913 37.59 -14.47 -3.03
N VAL A 914 38.35 -13.96 -4.02
CA VAL A 914 39.33 -14.77 -4.77
C VAL A 914 40.37 -15.32 -3.80
N GLN A 915 40.94 -14.47 -2.93
CA GLN A 915 41.95 -14.85 -1.95
C GLN A 915 41.42 -15.88 -0.95
N LEU A 916 40.22 -15.64 -0.41
CA LEU A 916 39.54 -16.60 0.51
C LEU A 916 39.45 -17.99 -0.10
N ASN A 917 38.83 -18.09 -1.29
CA ASN A 917 38.62 -19.39 -1.94
C ASN A 917 39.92 -20.04 -2.37
N ALA A 918 40.91 -19.21 -2.77
CA ALA A 918 42.26 -19.65 -3.13
C ALA A 918 42.96 -20.34 -1.96
N TYR A 919 43.00 -19.68 -0.81
CA TYR A 919 43.69 -20.27 0.35
C TYR A 919 42.90 -21.45 0.96
N LEU A 920 41.59 -21.47 0.91
CA LEU A 920 40.78 -22.64 1.27
C LEU A 920 41.12 -23.83 0.33
N THR A 921 41.27 -23.57 -0.99
CA THR A 921 41.69 -24.58 -1.94
C THR A 921 43.04 -25.19 -1.55
N LEU A 922 44.03 -24.33 -1.18
CA LEU A 922 45.34 -24.79 -0.75
C LEU A 922 45.30 -25.63 0.54
N ILE A 923 44.48 -25.24 1.52
CA ILE A 923 44.33 -26.00 2.76
C ILE A 923 43.73 -27.38 2.47
N TYR A 924 42.67 -27.43 1.65
CA TYR A 924 42.02 -28.72 1.32
C TYR A 924 42.90 -29.58 0.39
N LEU A 925 43.72 -28.98 -0.47
CA LEU A 925 44.71 -29.70 -1.23
C LEU A 925 45.76 -30.36 -0.31
N HIS A 926 46.19 -29.64 0.74
CA HIS A 926 47.09 -30.17 1.76
C HIS A 926 46.46 -31.29 2.60
N LYS A 927 45.18 -31.14 2.96
CA LYS A 927 44.35 -32.14 3.70
C LYS A 927 43.89 -33.31 2.81
N LYS A 928 44.15 -33.28 1.49
CA LYS A 928 43.73 -34.29 0.49
C LYS A 928 42.19 -34.43 0.37
N ASP A 929 41.43 -33.40 0.72
CA ASP A 929 40.00 -33.35 0.52
C ASP A 929 39.68 -32.79 -0.89
N TYR A 930 39.74 -33.64 -1.90
CA TYR A 930 39.60 -33.25 -3.27
C TYR A 930 38.20 -32.79 -3.66
N GLY A 931 37.16 -33.22 -2.92
CA GLY A 931 35.79 -32.75 -3.11
C GLY A 931 35.69 -31.23 -2.86
N LYS A 932 36.22 -30.77 -1.73
CA LYS A 932 36.28 -29.36 -1.42
C LYS A 932 37.26 -28.57 -2.32
N VAL A 933 38.32 -29.16 -2.75
CA VAL A 933 39.22 -28.53 -3.75
C VAL A 933 38.44 -28.18 -5.02
N ILE A 934 37.62 -29.08 -5.54
CA ILE A 934 36.80 -28.82 -6.73
C ILE A 934 35.88 -27.65 -6.47
N GLU A 935 35.12 -27.69 -5.37
CA GLU A 935 34.15 -26.65 -5.00
C GLU A 935 34.78 -25.25 -4.96
N PHE A 936 35.91 -25.11 -4.24
CA PHE A 936 36.53 -23.79 -4.05
C PHE A 936 37.32 -23.30 -5.27
N ILE A 937 37.88 -24.16 -6.07
CA ILE A 937 38.55 -23.74 -7.29
C ILE A 937 37.58 -23.28 -8.38
N GLU A 938 36.40 -23.89 -8.44
CA GLU A 938 35.34 -23.44 -9.33
C GLU A 938 34.78 -22.07 -8.88
N LYS A 939 34.54 -21.88 -7.60
CA LYS A 939 34.15 -20.57 -7.02
C LYS A 939 35.21 -19.51 -7.32
N THR A 940 36.50 -19.83 -7.15
CA THR A 940 37.62 -18.93 -7.43
C THR A 940 37.62 -18.47 -8.88
N SER A 941 37.44 -19.40 -9.80
CA SER A 941 37.42 -19.11 -11.25
C SER A 941 36.21 -18.25 -11.66
N CYS A 942 35.07 -18.40 -11.00
CA CYS A 942 33.90 -17.57 -11.24
C CYS A 942 34.17 -16.11 -10.86
N TYR A 943 34.71 -15.85 -9.69
CA TYR A 943 35.00 -14.48 -9.22
C TYR A 943 36.17 -13.82 -9.99
N GLN A 944 37.16 -14.58 -10.45
CA GLN A 944 38.26 -14.06 -11.31
C GLN A 944 37.73 -13.36 -12.56
N ASN A 945 36.69 -13.90 -13.18
CA ASN A 945 36.11 -13.34 -14.41
C ASN A 945 35.34 -12.03 -14.15
N GLN A 946 34.99 -11.75 -12.93
CA GLN A 946 34.28 -10.53 -12.53
C GLN A 946 35.22 -9.39 -12.13
N LEU A 947 36.42 -9.69 -11.69
CA LEU A 947 37.43 -8.73 -11.25
C LEU A 947 38.61 -8.67 -12.23
N ALA A 948 38.92 -7.50 -12.78
CA ALA A 948 40.10 -7.29 -13.66
C ALA A 948 41.38 -7.04 -12.82
N ASN A 949 41.63 -7.86 -11.80
CA ASN A 949 42.81 -7.74 -10.92
C ASN A 949 43.89 -8.72 -11.36
N PRO A 950 45.04 -8.23 -11.81
CA PRO A 950 46.14 -9.12 -12.23
C PRO A 950 46.61 -10.03 -11.10
N ARG A 951 46.75 -9.50 -9.88
CA ARG A 951 47.20 -10.24 -8.71
C ARG A 951 46.24 -11.38 -8.31
N ASP A 952 44.93 -11.18 -8.37
CA ASP A 952 43.94 -12.24 -8.14
C ASP A 952 44.03 -13.31 -9.24
N SER A 953 44.26 -12.91 -10.50
CA SER A 953 44.51 -13.85 -11.60
C SER A 953 45.81 -14.62 -11.39
N GLY A 954 46.86 -13.97 -10.91
CA GLY A 954 48.12 -14.60 -10.53
C GLY A 954 47.94 -15.66 -9.47
N LEU A 955 47.13 -15.37 -8.43
CA LEU A 955 46.83 -16.33 -7.36
C LEU A 955 46.04 -17.53 -7.86
N VAL A 956 45.08 -17.32 -8.77
CA VAL A 956 44.34 -18.44 -9.41
C VAL A 956 45.27 -19.33 -10.21
N TYR A 957 46.21 -18.76 -10.99
CA TYR A 957 47.20 -19.54 -11.72
C TYR A 957 48.17 -20.27 -10.78
N PHE A 958 48.57 -19.64 -9.69
CA PHE A 958 49.37 -20.26 -8.63
C PHE A 958 48.73 -21.52 -8.07
N ILE A 959 47.40 -21.44 -7.70
CA ILE A 959 46.66 -22.60 -7.21
C ILE A 959 46.59 -23.70 -8.30
N LYS A 960 46.26 -23.31 -9.54
CA LYS A 960 46.19 -24.26 -10.65
C LYS A 960 47.53 -24.95 -10.91
N ALA A 961 48.66 -24.26 -10.72
CA ALA A 961 49.98 -24.84 -10.80
C ALA A 961 50.22 -25.92 -9.73
N LEU A 962 49.86 -25.62 -8.45
CA LEU A 962 49.99 -26.57 -7.35
C LEU A 962 49.03 -27.77 -7.49
N VAL A 963 47.82 -27.57 -7.98
CA VAL A 963 46.90 -28.66 -8.27
C VAL A 963 47.41 -29.53 -9.40
N LYS A 964 48.01 -28.91 -10.48
CA LYS A 964 48.60 -29.66 -11.59
C LYS A 964 49.80 -30.47 -11.16
N GLU A 965 50.65 -29.92 -10.35
CA GLU A 965 51.80 -30.60 -9.75
C GLU A 965 51.36 -31.82 -8.94
N LYS A 966 50.34 -31.63 -8.10
CA LYS A 966 49.72 -32.72 -7.31
C LYS A 966 49.14 -33.83 -8.20
N CYS A 967 48.48 -33.47 -9.31
CA CYS A 967 47.98 -34.41 -10.30
C CYS A 967 49.10 -35.23 -10.97
N LEU A 968 50.28 -34.61 -11.20
CA LEU A 968 51.43 -35.30 -11.79
C LEU A 968 52.07 -36.30 -10.81
N ASN A 969 52.11 -35.97 -9.52
CA ASN A 969 52.73 -36.77 -8.48
C ASN A 969 51.85 -37.81 -7.82
N GLU A 970 50.54 -37.61 -7.79
CA GLU A 970 49.59 -38.50 -7.11
C GLU A 970 48.47 -39.01 -8.05
N ARG A 971 48.42 -40.31 -8.32
CA ARG A 971 47.41 -40.92 -9.20
C ARG A 971 45.94 -40.65 -8.76
N HIS A 972 45.69 -40.60 -7.47
CA HIS A 972 44.34 -40.31 -6.93
C HIS A 972 43.94 -38.86 -7.18
N ALA A 973 44.85 -37.90 -7.01
CA ALA A 973 44.64 -36.49 -7.35
C ALA A 973 44.40 -36.31 -8.86
N ASN A 974 45.16 -37.00 -9.71
CA ASN A 974 45.00 -36.97 -11.15
C ASN A 974 43.58 -37.38 -11.59
N LEU A 975 43.05 -38.49 -11.04
CA LEU A 975 41.70 -38.98 -11.39
C LEU A 975 40.61 -37.98 -11.06
N GLN A 976 40.73 -37.22 -9.99
CA GLN A 976 39.71 -36.31 -9.51
C GLN A 976 39.86 -34.85 -9.98
N LEU A 977 41.08 -34.33 -10.10
CA LEU A 977 41.35 -32.90 -10.29
C LEU A 977 41.86 -32.51 -11.70
N ASN A 978 42.31 -33.47 -12.53
CA ASN A 978 42.96 -33.13 -13.80
C ASN A 978 42.03 -32.39 -14.78
N HIS A 979 40.73 -32.55 -14.66
CA HIS A 979 39.74 -31.85 -15.49
C HIS A 979 39.70 -30.33 -15.24
N LEU A 980 40.14 -29.87 -14.05
CA LEU A 980 40.20 -28.46 -13.64
C LEU A 980 41.46 -27.76 -14.16
N VAL A 981 42.52 -28.51 -14.49
CA VAL A 981 43.81 -28.00 -14.88
C VAL A 981 44.28 -28.61 -16.20
N LYS A 982 43.73 -28.11 -17.29
CA LYS A 982 43.88 -28.67 -18.65
C LYS A 982 45.24 -28.35 -19.27
N GLU A 983 45.83 -27.20 -18.94
CA GLU A 983 47.08 -26.73 -19.48
C GLU A 983 48.29 -27.42 -18.78
N ASP A 984 49.48 -27.25 -19.34
CA ASP A 984 50.72 -27.75 -18.77
C ASP A 984 51.15 -26.98 -17.52
N LEU A 985 51.92 -27.61 -16.67
CA LEU A 985 52.42 -26.99 -15.45
C LEU A 985 53.18 -25.69 -15.73
N SER A 986 54.06 -25.70 -16.77
CA SER A 986 54.84 -24.53 -17.20
C SER A 986 53.98 -23.32 -17.57
N TYR A 987 52.81 -23.54 -18.19
CA TYR A 987 51.85 -22.51 -18.52
C TYR A 987 51.32 -21.81 -17.25
N TYR A 988 50.87 -22.59 -16.27
CA TYR A 988 50.34 -22.03 -15.02
C TYR A 988 51.43 -21.31 -14.21
N LEU A 989 52.68 -21.85 -14.18
CA LEU A 989 53.79 -21.24 -13.49
C LEU A 989 54.12 -19.87 -14.09
N THR A 990 54.26 -19.81 -15.40
CA THR A 990 54.59 -18.55 -16.12
C THR A 990 53.48 -17.52 -15.89
N LYS A 991 52.20 -17.91 -16.06
CA LYS A 991 51.07 -17.00 -15.84
C LYS A 991 50.96 -16.53 -14.39
N ALA A 992 51.26 -17.35 -13.42
CA ALA A 992 51.29 -16.95 -12.01
C ALA A 992 52.42 -15.93 -11.78
N MET A 993 53.65 -16.18 -12.29
CA MET A 993 54.79 -15.26 -12.12
C MET A 993 54.58 -13.91 -12.81
N ASP A 994 53.91 -13.89 -13.98
CA ASP A 994 53.61 -12.65 -14.73
C ASP A 994 52.62 -11.75 -14.03
N ASN A 995 51.73 -12.30 -13.19
CA ASN A 995 50.59 -11.59 -12.63
C ASN A 995 50.70 -11.34 -11.11
N LEU A 996 51.49 -12.14 -10.36
CA LEU A 996 51.69 -11.93 -8.92
C LEU A 996 52.58 -10.71 -8.65
N SER A 997 52.29 -10.02 -7.54
CA SER A 997 53.05 -8.86 -7.08
C SER A 997 54.41 -9.29 -6.50
N GLN A 998 55.51 -8.72 -7.02
CA GLN A 998 56.86 -8.98 -6.52
C GLN A 998 57.07 -8.54 -5.07
N TYR A 999 56.24 -7.60 -4.61
CA TYR A 999 56.33 -7.02 -3.28
C TYR A 999 55.37 -7.64 -2.26
N ARG A 1000 54.17 -7.95 -2.67
CA ARG A 1000 53.11 -8.38 -1.77
C ARG A 1000 52.91 -9.90 -1.72
N ASP A 1001 53.22 -10.63 -2.83
CA ASP A 1001 52.99 -12.08 -2.92
C ASP A 1001 54.30 -12.85 -2.82
N ARG A 1002 55.20 -12.43 -1.89
CA ARG A 1002 56.52 -13.00 -1.69
C ARG A 1002 56.53 -14.49 -1.37
N TYR A 1003 55.57 -14.94 -0.57
CA TYR A 1003 55.39 -16.34 -0.20
C TYR A 1003 55.06 -17.19 -1.44
N GLU A 1004 54.08 -16.79 -2.22
CA GLU A 1004 53.62 -17.48 -3.41
C GLU A 1004 54.77 -17.55 -4.46
N LEU A 1005 55.45 -16.44 -4.67
CA LEU A 1005 56.58 -16.37 -5.58
C LEU A 1005 57.79 -17.20 -5.11
N GLN A 1006 58.02 -17.32 -3.81
CA GLN A 1006 59.04 -18.19 -3.28
C GLN A 1006 58.71 -19.65 -3.55
N VAL A 1007 57.48 -20.08 -3.27
CA VAL A 1007 57.01 -21.44 -3.58
C VAL A 1007 57.16 -21.75 -5.06
N LEU A 1008 56.80 -20.83 -5.98
CA LEU A 1008 56.99 -21.01 -7.42
C LEU A 1008 58.46 -21.16 -7.81
N LYS A 1009 59.35 -20.36 -7.22
CA LYS A 1009 60.79 -20.46 -7.49
C LYS A 1009 61.42 -21.78 -7.04
N GLU A 1010 60.95 -22.34 -5.92
CA GLU A 1010 61.41 -23.66 -5.47
C GLU A 1010 61.03 -24.74 -6.51
N PHE A 1011 59.84 -24.67 -7.13
CA PHE A 1011 59.46 -25.56 -8.24
C PHE A 1011 60.32 -25.38 -9.51
N PHE A 1012 60.73 -24.15 -9.86
CA PHE A 1012 61.59 -23.91 -11.01
C PHE A 1012 63.00 -24.47 -10.79
N HIS A 1013 63.54 -24.46 -9.58
CA HIS A 1013 64.88 -25.02 -9.30
C HIS A 1013 64.88 -26.55 -9.25
N VAL A 1014 63.75 -27.20 -9.06
CA VAL A 1014 63.66 -28.67 -9.09
C VAL A 1014 63.36 -29.22 -10.49
N ASN A 1015 62.85 -28.43 -11.43
CA ASN A 1015 62.45 -28.83 -12.80
C ASN A 1015 63.24 -28.25 -13.91
N LEU A 1016 64.29 -27.48 -13.61
CA LEU A 1016 65.42 -27.10 -14.56
C LEU A 1016 66.67 -27.87 -14.23
#